data_7f798550fdf158ef72582b32a45563fe
#
_entry.id   7f798550fdf158ef72582b32a45563fe
#
_cell.length_a   1.000
_cell.length_b   1.000
_cell.length_c   1.000
_cell.angle_alpha   90.00
_cell.angle_beta   90.00
_cell.angle_gamma   90.00
#
_symmetry.space_group_name_H-M   'P 1'
#
loop_
_entity.id
_entity.type
_entity.pdbx_description
1 polymer ?
#
loop_
_entity_poly.entity_id
_entity_poly.type
_entity_poly.pdbx_seq_one_letter_code
_entity_poly.pdbx_strand_id
1 'polypeptide(L)'
;MSDYSVLRLSRSALVALTILIFVGLNFFLEFPAVYMRQLLPYLPALATVPALAETYHGDAGVLRYVNPKVGTYGITPNGNGGMIPSVSVPFGMTRWTPQTRENFISQCPYNDLDTHIHGFQATHQPAIWMGESGQVVINPGVGDVKSRFTQRGHPFRKENEVGTPYVYEVTLGAETVDAGYNLTESIYSPVPGGGQPVPPDVREGANGRTRRDKAILRDEAIGTPSHHPDTGEFGNDAGDAGTISVALTATSHVGVLRLDFSEACSRDNDKASTKPPYVFIQATRQNWTGNINIDPDKQEVSGNNPQRQDYALGPSRAPGFSGYFVSRFSEPFETYGIAHGEQMLHGSTSGNGEDLGAYVTFTKATKEVEVRTAVSFVSVEQARRNLDFEVPDDTTFQQVVGTVKQAWLEKLGRVTIEGINETDAEHDQRTVWYTGLFHALQYPNDFSEPLTRDATRKTFYSGYTDSVHTSNDSYYQSWSIWDTYRAEHSLLTLFAPERVNSMMRSLLRIYKWAGWLPMWANIVETNIMIGTHVDAVFANALERGFRSFNITKAWEAVKKNAFTPPFNDTALLYYDREPYTPDEVRAGLTYYLDHGYVPNDRWAESASRTLDSAFDDYAAAVVAEHAGDETTAKSLRDRSQNYHNIFNTKTGFMEAKNANGTWAGSGQGWTEGDDWVYTFNVMHDPEGLAEMVGGPAKLKAKLDEHFQGGHNDHTNEPSHHVPYLYAATGYPASTQNLTRAIAAVDYNATSAGLSGNEDLGQMSAWYVFSALGFYPVNPASDEYIVSAPFFEKVTIRLPAGAGSGGEGGQEHELVITAPGAPTMPFVKSLHVDGKVVDRPVLAHGQIVKARHIAFEMADTPQSWGRGDRKDPA
;
A
#
# COMPACT_ATOMS: atom_id res chain seq x y z
N MET A 1 -52.62 -26.58 -35.52
CA MET A 1 -51.72 -26.87 -34.45
C MET A 1 -50.32 -26.46 -34.93
N SER A 2 -49.94 -25.27 -34.63
CA SER A 2 -48.74 -24.60 -35.14
C SER A 2 -47.78 -24.35 -33.98
N ASP A 3 -46.62 -24.95 -34.11
CA ASP A 3 -45.47 -24.69 -33.23
C ASP A 3 -44.93 -23.29 -33.43
N TYR A 4 -44.94 -22.49 -32.36
CA TYR A 4 -44.16 -21.26 -32.25
C TYR A 4 -42.97 -21.53 -31.37
N SER A 5 -41.79 -21.71 -31.96
CA SER A 5 -40.51 -21.66 -31.28
C SER A 5 -40.12 -20.21 -31.06
N VAL A 6 -40.14 -19.75 -29.79
CA VAL A 6 -39.68 -18.42 -29.39
C VAL A 6 -38.16 -18.46 -29.28
N LEU A 7 -37.47 -17.81 -30.23
CA LEU A 7 -36.05 -17.50 -30.12
C LEU A 7 -35.85 -16.54 -28.92
N ARG A 8 -35.20 -17.01 -27.88
CA ARG A 8 -34.68 -16.16 -26.82
C ARG A 8 -33.34 -15.56 -27.30
N LEU A 9 -33.37 -14.31 -27.71
CA LEU A 9 -32.15 -13.52 -27.92
C LEU A 9 -31.57 -13.16 -26.57
N SER A 10 -30.23 -13.26 -26.43
CA SER A 10 -29.52 -12.83 -25.24
C SER A 10 -29.66 -11.32 -25.02
N ARG A 11 -29.52 -10.84 -23.79
CA ARG A 11 -29.57 -9.40 -23.46
C ARG A 11 -28.59 -8.58 -24.30
N SER A 12 -27.42 -9.15 -24.62
CA SER A 12 -26.42 -8.52 -25.48
C SER A 12 -26.88 -8.32 -26.90
N ALA A 13 -27.59 -9.29 -27.45
CA ALA A 13 -28.19 -9.16 -28.80
C ALA A 13 -29.33 -8.11 -28.84
N LEU A 14 -30.06 -7.96 -27.75
CA LEU A 14 -31.09 -6.93 -27.61
C LEU A 14 -30.48 -5.52 -27.48
N VAL A 15 -29.38 -5.36 -26.76
CA VAL A 15 -28.66 -4.08 -26.64
C VAL A 15 -28.01 -3.70 -27.96
N ALA A 16 -27.38 -4.64 -28.67
CA ALA A 16 -26.81 -4.39 -29.99
C ALA A 16 -27.90 -4.02 -31.03
N LEU A 17 -29.06 -4.67 -30.98
CA LEU A 17 -30.20 -4.35 -31.86
C LEU A 17 -30.83 -2.99 -31.51
N THR A 18 -30.88 -2.62 -30.22
CA THR A 18 -31.39 -1.32 -29.76
C THR A 18 -30.43 -0.19 -30.16
N ILE A 19 -29.13 -0.41 -30.06
CA ILE A 19 -28.11 0.56 -30.50
C ILE A 19 -28.17 0.71 -32.04
N LEU A 20 -28.28 -0.37 -32.78
CA LEU A 20 -28.45 -0.32 -34.25
C LEU A 20 -29.72 0.40 -34.67
N ILE A 21 -30.83 0.21 -33.96
CA ILE A 21 -32.10 0.91 -34.23
C ILE A 21 -31.98 2.39 -33.81
N PHE A 22 -31.34 2.73 -32.70
CA PHE A 22 -31.17 4.12 -32.27
C PHE A 22 -30.20 4.89 -33.18
N VAL A 23 -29.13 4.27 -33.62
CA VAL A 23 -28.18 4.84 -34.59
C VAL A 23 -28.85 4.95 -35.96
N GLY A 24 -29.61 3.96 -36.39
CA GLY A 24 -30.33 3.99 -37.66
C GLY A 24 -31.44 5.03 -37.73
N LEU A 25 -32.16 5.31 -36.62
CA LEU A 25 -33.26 6.28 -36.59
C LEU A 25 -32.77 7.75 -36.46
N ASN A 26 -31.56 7.99 -35.87
CA ASN A 26 -30.99 9.34 -35.79
C ASN A 26 -30.18 9.75 -37.06
N PHE A 27 -29.86 8.81 -37.95
CA PHE A 27 -29.08 9.08 -39.18
C PHE A 27 -29.91 9.50 -40.38
N PHE A 28 -31.23 9.56 -40.26
CA PHE A 28 -32.09 10.04 -41.36
C PHE A 28 -32.35 11.56 -41.37
N LEU A 29 -31.69 12.31 -40.45
CA LEU A 29 -31.76 13.77 -40.45
C LEU A 29 -30.33 14.33 -40.51
N GLU A 30 -29.86 14.64 -41.72
CA GLU A 30 -28.81 15.59 -42.10
C GLU A 30 -27.42 15.43 -41.49
N PHE A 31 -26.58 14.52 -42.02
CA PHE A 31 -25.11 14.65 -41.91
C PHE A 31 -24.41 14.29 -43.25
N PRO A 32 -23.34 15.04 -43.65
CA PRO A 32 -22.68 14.78 -44.93
C PRO A 32 -21.84 13.50 -44.92
N ALA A 33 -21.79 12.81 -46.06
CA ALA A 33 -21.14 11.52 -46.30
C ALA A 33 -19.63 11.45 -46.04
N VAL A 34 -19.02 12.53 -45.65
CA VAL A 34 -17.55 12.64 -45.34
C VAL A 34 -17.21 12.01 -43.99
N TYR A 35 -18.12 12.00 -43.03
CA TYR A 35 -17.85 11.46 -41.68
C TYR A 35 -17.98 9.93 -41.58
N MET A 36 -18.70 9.31 -42.48
CA MET A 36 -18.84 7.84 -42.48
C MET A 36 -17.57 7.07 -42.87
N ARG A 37 -16.64 7.70 -43.60
CA ARG A 37 -15.35 7.08 -43.95
C ARG A 37 -14.33 7.09 -42.80
N GLN A 38 -14.52 7.91 -41.80
CA GLN A 38 -13.62 7.96 -40.61
C GLN A 38 -14.00 6.99 -39.50
N LEU A 39 -15.25 6.50 -39.47
CA LEU A 39 -15.74 5.55 -38.42
C LEU A 39 -15.62 4.06 -38.84
N LEU A 40 -15.48 3.77 -40.14
CA LEU A 40 -15.32 2.39 -40.62
C LEU A 40 -14.06 1.65 -40.12
N PRO A 41 -12.93 2.28 -39.81
CA PRO A 41 -11.76 1.59 -39.23
C PRO A 41 -11.91 1.17 -37.76
N TYR A 42 -12.90 1.71 -37.05
CA TYR A 42 -13.11 1.46 -35.62
C TYR A 42 -14.13 0.35 -35.32
N LEU A 43 -14.89 -0.10 -36.31
CA LEU A 43 -15.89 -1.14 -36.14
C LEU A 43 -15.33 -2.56 -35.89
N PRO A 44 -14.17 -2.95 -36.41
CA PRO A 44 -13.59 -4.26 -36.09
C PRO A 44 -12.94 -4.34 -34.68
N ALA A 45 -12.48 -3.22 -34.13
CA ALA A 45 -11.79 -3.21 -32.81
C ALA A 45 -12.76 -3.38 -31.63
N LEU A 46 -14.02 -3.01 -31.78
CA LEU A 46 -15.07 -3.19 -30.75
C LEU A 46 -15.60 -4.64 -30.65
N ALA A 47 -15.25 -5.51 -31.59
CA ALA A 47 -15.75 -6.89 -31.65
C ALA A 47 -14.79 -7.94 -31.06
N THR A 48 -13.55 -7.58 -30.72
CA THR A 48 -12.52 -8.53 -30.27
C THR A 48 -12.18 -8.46 -28.78
N VAL A 49 -12.60 -7.43 -28.05
CA VAL A 49 -12.33 -7.26 -26.60
C VAL A 49 -13.22 -8.11 -25.67
N PRO A 50 -14.44 -8.59 -26.04
CA PRO A 50 -15.31 -9.28 -25.08
C PRO A 50 -14.93 -10.72 -24.76
N ALA A 51 -14.10 -11.41 -25.53
CA ALA A 51 -13.96 -12.87 -25.43
C ALA A 51 -13.10 -13.34 -24.25
N LEU A 52 -12.12 -12.56 -23.80
CA LEU A 52 -11.28 -12.91 -22.63
C LEU A 52 -11.90 -12.43 -21.31
N ALA A 53 -12.49 -11.23 -21.30
CA ALA A 53 -13.09 -10.64 -20.11
C ALA A 53 -14.28 -11.41 -19.51
N GLU A 54 -15.07 -12.12 -20.31
CA GLU A 54 -16.20 -12.92 -19.79
C GLU A 54 -15.77 -14.23 -19.10
N THR A 55 -14.55 -14.73 -19.36
CA THR A 55 -14.12 -16.06 -18.92
C THR A 55 -13.81 -16.12 -17.41
N TYR A 56 -13.24 -15.04 -16.84
CA TYR A 56 -12.79 -15.02 -15.43
C TYR A 56 -13.64 -14.14 -14.50
N HIS A 57 -14.42 -13.23 -15.05
CA HIS A 57 -15.05 -12.18 -14.24
C HIS A 57 -16.38 -12.58 -13.62
N GLY A 58 -17.18 -13.51 -14.16
CA GLY A 58 -18.43 -13.97 -13.57
C GLY A 58 -19.11 -12.90 -12.68
N ASP A 59 -20.02 -13.23 -11.79
CA ASP A 59 -20.52 -12.26 -10.82
C ASP A 59 -19.42 -11.82 -9.84
N ALA A 60 -18.83 -10.65 -10.06
CA ALA A 60 -17.76 -10.10 -9.23
C ALA A 60 -18.27 -9.47 -7.92
N GLY A 61 -19.60 -9.34 -7.75
CA GLY A 61 -20.15 -8.67 -6.57
C GLY A 61 -19.58 -7.25 -6.42
N VAL A 62 -19.14 -6.92 -5.20
CA VAL A 62 -18.52 -5.62 -4.90
C VAL A 62 -17.10 -5.46 -5.47
N LEU A 63 -16.41 -6.54 -5.85
CA LEU A 63 -15.04 -6.46 -6.39
C LEU A 63 -14.98 -5.74 -7.74
N ARG A 64 -16.12 -5.56 -8.42
CA ARG A 64 -16.20 -4.72 -9.64
C ARG A 64 -15.89 -3.24 -9.39
N TYR A 65 -15.95 -2.81 -8.13
CA TYR A 65 -15.60 -1.44 -7.71
C TYR A 65 -14.14 -1.31 -7.28
N VAL A 66 -13.35 -2.38 -7.23
CA VAL A 66 -11.94 -2.29 -6.89
C VAL A 66 -11.13 -2.03 -8.16
N ASN A 67 -10.41 -0.92 -8.19
CA ASN A 67 -9.47 -0.58 -9.23
C ASN A 67 -8.02 -0.64 -8.71
N PRO A 68 -7.29 -1.76 -8.89
CA PRO A 68 -5.93 -1.89 -8.38
C PRO A 68 -4.91 -0.93 -9.02
N LYS A 69 -5.31 -0.18 -10.08
CA LYS A 69 -4.45 0.83 -10.71
C LYS A 69 -4.50 2.19 -10.02
N VAL A 70 -5.41 2.44 -9.08
CA VAL A 70 -5.41 3.68 -8.30
C VAL A 70 -4.07 3.85 -7.58
N GLY A 71 -3.44 5.01 -7.75
CA GLY A 71 -2.13 5.33 -7.18
C GLY A 71 -0.93 4.80 -7.99
N THR A 72 -1.12 4.26 -9.21
CA THR A 72 -0.02 3.74 -10.04
C THR A 72 0.55 4.75 -11.04
N TYR A 73 -0.09 5.91 -11.19
CA TYR A 73 0.35 6.97 -12.11
C TYR A 73 1.30 7.94 -11.41
N GLY A 74 2.41 8.28 -12.08
CA GLY A 74 3.30 9.33 -11.64
C GLY A 74 4.40 9.62 -12.66
N ILE A 75 4.72 10.93 -12.82
CA ILE A 75 5.77 11.43 -13.75
C ILE A 75 7.17 11.48 -13.11
N THR A 76 7.26 11.27 -11.81
CA THR A 76 8.53 11.22 -11.06
C THR A 76 8.72 9.82 -10.47
N PRO A 77 9.95 9.42 -10.09
CA PRO A 77 10.18 8.17 -9.37
C PRO A 77 9.27 8.00 -8.15
N ASN A 78 9.09 9.06 -7.36
CA ASN A 78 8.14 9.13 -6.24
C ASN A 78 6.74 9.56 -6.73
N GLY A 79 6.25 8.92 -7.78
CA GLY A 79 4.94 9.21 -8.35
C GLY A 79 3.81 9.04 -7.33
N ASN A 80 2.67 9.66 -7.62
CA ASN A 80 1.53 9.65 -6.72
C ASN A 80 1.11 8.22 -6.37
N GLY A 81 0.92 7.96 -5.07
CA GLY A 81 0.44 6.70 -4.53
C GLY A 81 1.49 5.61 -4.37
N GLY A 82 2.45 5.48 -5.25
CA GLY A 82 3.47 4.42 -5.18
C GLY A 82 2.89 3.00 -5.24
N MET A 83 1.72 2.84 -5.88
CA MET A 83 0.99 1.57 -5.97
C MET A 83 1.33 0.77 -7.23
N ILE A 84 0.92 -0.49 -7.22
CA ILE A 84 1.04 -1.44 -8.33
C ILE A 84 -0.30 -2.14 -8.55
N PRO A 85 -0.65 -2.56 -9.77
CA PRO A 85 -1.86 -3.37 -10.02
C PRO A 85 -1.64 -4.81 -9.53
N SER A 86 -1.56 -4.96 -8.20
CA SER A 86 -1.19 -6.20 -7.54
C SER A 86 -2.31 -7.24 -7.58
N VAL A 87 -1.89 -8.49 -7.81
CA VAL A 87 -2.72 -9.68 -7.60
C VAL A 87 -2.13 -10.47 -6.43
N SER A 88 -2.92 -10.71 -5.40
CA SER A 88 -2.59 -11.53 -4.22
C SER A 88 -3.85 -11.76 -3.39
N VAL A 89 -3.77 -12.59 -2.35
CA VAL A 89 -4.80 -12.66 -1.30
C VAL A 89 -4.60 -11.54 -0.26
N PRO A 90 -5.61 -11.19 0.56
CA PRO A 90 -5.44 -10.26 1.68
C PRO A 90 -4.25 -10.65 2.58
N PHE A 91 -3.38 -9.67 2.88
CA PHE A 91 -2.17 -9.84 3.70
C PHE A 91 -1.14 -10.84 3.14
N GLY A 92 -1.22 -11.17 1.85
CA GLY A 92 -0.31 -12.13 1.22
C GLY A 92 1.16 -11.75 1.36
N MET A 93 2.06 -12.75 1.49
CA MET A 93 3.49 -12.52 1.58
C MET A 93 4.02 -11.85 0.31
N THR A 94 3.55 -12.29 -0.84
CA THR A 94 4.02 -11.86 -2.15
C THR A 94 2.88 -11.22 -2.94
N ARG A 95 3.19 -10.13 -3.61
CA ARG A 95 2.31 -9.51 -4.59
C ARG A 95 2.85 -9.77 -6.00
N TRP A 96 1.97 -10.13 -6.91
CA TRP A 96 2.33 -10.30 -8.31
C TRP A 96 1.83 -9.12 -9.14
N THR A 97 2.67 -8.65 -10.05
CA THR A 97 2.38 -7.46 -10.86
C THR A 97 3.05 -7.56 -12.23
N PRO A 98 2.51 -6.93 -13.29
CA PRO A 98 3.31 -6.68 -14.47
C PRO A 98 4.51 -5.80 -14.12
N GLN A 99 5.61 -6.04 -14.79
CA GLN A 99 6.82 -5.24 -14.64
C GLN A 99 6.98 -4.33 -15.86
N THR A 100 6.76 -3.02 -15.68
CA THR A 100 7.04 -2.01 -16.72
C THR A 100 8.37 -1.31 -16.47
N ARG A 101 8.91 -1.40 -15.24
CA ARG A 101 10.18 -0.81 -14.81
C ARG A 101 10.97 -1.78 -13.94
N GLU A 102 12.28 -1.69 -13.92
CA GLU A 102 13.05 -2.29 -12.83
C GLU A 102 12.80 -1.49 -11.56
N ASN A 103 12.33 -2.18 -10.53
CA ASN A 103 12.07 -1.53 -9.26
C ASN A 103 13.31 -1.49 -8.37
N PHE A 104 13.44 -0.40 -7.65
CA PHE A 104 14.45 -0.14 -6.63
C PHE A 104 13.90 0.90 -5.64
N ILE A 105 14.69 1.33 -4.68
CA ILE A 105 14.31 2.41 -3.78
C ILE A 105 13.85 3.62 -4.61
N SER A 106 12.67 4.14 -4.32
CA SER A 106 11.98 5.25 -5.01
C SER A 106 11.42 4.90 -6.40
N GLN A 107 11.33 3.62 -6.77
CA GLN A 107 10.70 3.19 -8.01
C GLN A 107 9.93 1.89 -7.86
N CYS A 108 8.63 1.91 -8.15
CA CYS A 108 7.79 0.71 -8.23
C CYS A 108 8.01 -0.06 -9.53
N PRO A 109 7.70 -1.38 -9.56
CA PRO A 109 7.84 -2.20 -10.77
C PRO A 109 6.83 -1.87 -11.86
N TYR A 110 5.81 -1.09 -11.59
CA TYR A 110 4.78 -0.69 -12.55
C TYR A 110 4.50 0.81 -12.48
N ASN A 111 4.26 1.41 -13.65
CA ASN A 111 3.71 2.76 -13.75
C ASN A 111 2.71 2.82 -14.91
N ASP A 112 1.55 3.43 -14.67
CA ASP A 112 0.47 3.53 -15.66
C ASP A 112 0.81 4.40 -16.89
N LEU A 113 1.91 5.15 -16.85
CA LEU A 113 2.44 5.88 -18.01
C LEU A 113 3.19 5.00 -19.01
N ASP A 114 3.68 3.84 -18.58
CA ASP A 114 4.56 3.01 -19.40
C ASP A 114 3.78 2.26 -20.47
N THR A 115 4.45 1.98 -21.58
CA THR A 115 3.87 1.36 -22.78
C THR A 115 4.41 -0.04 -23.06
N HIS A 116 5.38 -0.52 -22.25
CA HIS A 116 6.01 -1.83 -22.43
C HIS A 116 5.99 -2.62 -21.11
N ILE A 117 5.68 -3.92 -21.21
CA ILE A 117 5.80 -4.87 -20.10
C ILE A 117 7.02 -5.74 -20.36
N HIS A 118 7.93 -5.80 -19.37
CA HIS A 118 9.20 -6.51 -19.41
C HIS A 118 9.16 -7.85 -18.68
N GLY A 119 8.00 -8.24 -18.19
CA GLY A 119 7.72 -9.48 -17.49
C GLY A 119 6.65 -9.34 -16.43
N PHE A 120 6.48 -10.40 -15.64
CA PHE A 120 5.55 -10.46 -14.51
C PHE A 120 6.35 -10.82 -13.26
N GLN A 121 6.29 -9.97 -12.25
CA GLN A 121 7.18 -10.00 -11.10
C GLN A 121 6.46 -10.46 -9.85
N ALA A 122 7.07 -11.40 -9.11
CA ALA A 122 6.84 -11.58 -7.69
C ALA A 122 7.58 -10.47 -6.94
N THR A 123 6.88 -9.56 -6.29
CA THR A 123 7.49 -8.44 -5.57
C THR A 123 7.22 -8.51 -4.07
N HIS A 124 8.22 -8.12 -3.29
CA HIS A 124 8.15 -7.94 -1.85
C HIS A 124 8.49 -6.49 -1.45
N GLN A 125 8.49 -5.57 -2.43
CA GLN A 125 8.65 -4.14 -2.17
C GLN A 125 7.37 -3.60 -1.50
N PRO A 126 7.39 -3.20 -0.23
CA PRO A 126 6.17 -2.83 0.49
C PRO A 126 5.69 -1.41 0.16
N ALA A 127 6.60 -0.48 -0.08
CA ALA A 127 6.34 0.91 -0.42
C ALA A 127 7.31 1.40 -1.49
N ILE A 128 7.00 2.48 -2.19
CA ILE A 128 7.84 3.01 -3.27
C ILE A 128 9.25 3.39 -2.78
N TRP A 129 9.35 3.93 -1.57
CA TRP A 129 10.61 4.37 -0.97
C TRP A 129 11.39 3.26 -0.25
N MET A 130 10.86 2.02 -0.24
CA MET A 130 11.54 0.81 0.18
C MET A 130 11.93 -0.01 -1.06
N GLY A 131 13.10 -0.60 -1.07
CA GLY A 131 13.57 -1.42 -2.19
C GLY A 131 13.00 -2.84 -2.21
N GLU A 132 13.39 -3.56 -3.24
CA GLU A 132 12.94 -4.95 -3.47
C GLU A 132 13.73 -5.95 -2.64
N SER A 133 13.12 -7.09 -2.36
CA SER A 133 13.72 -8.22 -1.65
C SER A 133 13.33 -9.56 -2.28
N GLY A 134 14.34 -10.31 -2.76
CA GLY A 134 14.19 -11.71 -3.17
C GLY A 134 13.23 -11.96 -4.34
N GLN A 135 13.12 -11.04 -5.29
CA GLN A 135 12.23 -11.11 -6.44
C GLN A 135 12.53 -12.26 -7.41
N VAL A 136 11.54 -12.63 -8.21
CA VAL A 136 11.68 -13.40 -9.46
C VAL A 136 10.77 -12.79 -10.52
N VAL A 137 11.23 -12.77 -11.79
CA VAL A 137 10.47 -12.22 -12.93
C VAL A 137 10.31 -13.27 -14.01
N ILE A 138 9.10 -13.42 -14.53
CA ILE A 138 8.72 -14.34 -15.60
C ILE A 138 8.42 -13.52 -16.86
N ASN A 139 9.14 -13.75 -17.94
CA ASN A 139 8.93 -13.04 -19.21
C ASN A 139 8.62 -14.03 -20.35
N PRO A 140 7.42 -14.01 -20.94
CA PRO A 140 7.12 -14.80 -22.14
C PRO A 140 7.67 -14.12 -23.41
N GLY A 141 7.97 -14.90 -24.43
CA GLY A 141 8.35 -14.37 -25.73
C GLY A 141 8.28 -15.41 -26.85
N VAL A 142 8.56 -14.99 -28.08
CA VAL A 142 8.57 -15.85 -29.28
C VAL A 142 9.82 -15.58 -30.09
N GLY A 143 10.53 -16.66 -30.51
CA GLY A 143 11.75 -16.59 -31.30
C GLY A 143 13.02 -16.61 -30.48
N ASP A 144 13.94 -15.69 -30.77
CA ASP A 144 15.22 -15.61 -30.07
C ASP A 144 15.01 -15.12 -28.64
N VAL A 145 15.58 -15.82 -27.65
CA VAL A 145 15.45 -15.49 -26.24
C VAL A 145 16.10 -14.14 -25.95
N LYS A 146 15.35 -13.24 -25.34
CA LYS A 146 15.84 -11.93 -24.88
C LYS A 146 15.93 -11.95 -23.35
N SER A 147 17.12 -11.73 -22.82
CA SER A 147 17.41 -11.80 -21.38
C SER A 147 17.49 -10.43 -20.70
N ARG A 148 18.01 -9.41 -21.41
CA ARG A 148 18.16 -8.07 -20.85
C ARG A 148 16.81 -7.36 -20.73
N PHE A 149 16.65 -6.60 -19.66
CA PHE A 149 15.46 -5.78 -19.40
C PHE A 149 15.09 -4.92 -20.62
N THR A 150 16.04 -4.18 -21.17
CA THR A 150 15.84 -3.28 -22.32
C THR A 150 15.43 -3.97 -23.63
N GLN A 151 15.69 -5.28 -23.77
CA GLN A 151 15.40 -6.04 -24.97
C GLN A 151 14.13 -6.88 -24.89
N ARG A 152 13.68 -7.24 -23.67
CA ARG A 152 12.55 -8.16 -23.45
C ARG A 152 11.19 -7.49 -23.30
N GLY A 153 11.14 -6.15 -23.41
CA GLY A 153 9.90 -5.39 -23.32
C GLY A 153 8.96 -5.66 -24.49
N HIS A 154 7.71 -5.96 -24.18
CA HIS A 154 6.64 -6.12 -25.13
C HIS A 154 5.71 -4.92 -25.09
N PRO A 155 5.41 -4.25 -26.22
CA PRO A 155 4.43 -3.18 -26.24
C PRO A 155 3.03 -3.71 -25.85
N PHE A 156 2.23 -2.88 -25.18
CA PHE A 156 0.85 -3.21 -24.85
C PHE A 156 -0.03 -1.95 -24.91
N ARG A 157 -1.32 -2.14 -25.00
CA ARG A 157 -2.31 -1.07 -24.95
C ARG A 157 -3.05 -1.09 -23.64
N LYS A 158 -3.32 0.06 -23.07
CA LYS A 158 -4.09 0.21 -21.82
C LYS A 158 -5.51 -0.32 -21.93
N GLU A 159 -6.10 -0.26 -23.12
CA GLU A 159 -7.43 -0.81 -23.40
C GLU A 159 -7.47 -2.35 -23.36
N ASN A 160 -6.31 -2.99 -23.50
CA ASN A 160 -6.15 -4.45 -23.46
C ASN A 160 -5.62 -4.92 -22.08
N GLU A 161 -5.59 -4.03 -21.10
CA GLU A 161 -5.16 -4.31 -19.74
C GLU A 161 -6.35 -4.33 -18.78
N VAL A 162 -6.55 -5.43 -18.10
CA VAL A 162 -7.58 -5.59 -17.08
C VAL A 162 -6.92 -5.97 -15.76
N GLY A 163 -7.05 -5.12 -14.74
CA GLY A 163 -6.60 -5.37 -13.38
C GLY A 163 -7.77 -5.54 -12.42
N THR A 164 -7.79 -6.65 -11.69
CA THR A 164 -8.70 -6.90 -10.57
C THR A 164 -7.90 -7.41 -9.37
N PRO A 165 -8.46 -7.45 -8.16
CA PRO A 165 -7.75 -8.02 -7.01
C PRO A 165 -7.33 -9.49 -7.15
N TYR A 166 -7.93 -10.23 -8.09
CA TYR A 166 -7.83 -11.68 -8.19
C TYR A 166 -7.33 -12.20 -9.55
N VAL A 167 -7.30 -11.34 -10.58
CA VAL A 167 -6.72 -11.66 -11.89
C VAL A 167 -6.27 -10.38 -12.59
N TYR A 168 -5.12 -10.46 -13.23
CA TYR A 168 -4.61 -9.46 -14.15
C TYR A 168 -4.52 -10.06 -15.55
N GLU A 169 -5.00 -9.34 -16.58
CA GLU A 169 -5.00 -9.79 -17.96
C GLU A 169 -4.44 -8.71 -18.87
N VAL A 170 -3.64 -9.11 -19.86
CA VAL A 170 -3.08 -8.20 -20.86
C VAL A 170 -2.74 -8.92 -22.15
N THR A 171 -2.83 -8.21 -23.29
CA THR A 171 -2.33 -8.67 -24.59
C THR A 171 -1.04 -7.92 -24.92
N LEU A 172 0.06 -8.66 -24.98
CA LEU A 172 1.40 -8.17 -25.32
C LEU A 172 1.62 -8.19 -26.84
N GLY A 173 2.48 -7.29 -27.36
CA GLY A 173 2.80 -7.20 -28.79
C GLY A 173 1.77 -6.42 -29.62
N ALA A 174 0.72 -5.85 -28.99
CA ALA A 174 -0.22 -4.96 -29.68
C ALA A 174 0.49 -3.65 -30.07
N GLU A 175 0.31 -3.19 -31.31
CA GLU A 175 0.88 -1.90 -31.74
C GLU A 175 0.45 -0.78 -30.80
N THR A 176 1.41 -0.05 -30.27
CA THR A 176 1.12 1.14 -29.44
C THR A 176 0.68 2.28 -30.34
N VAL A 177 -0.36 3.02 -29.92
CA VAL A 177 -0.59 4.36 -30.49
C VAL A 177 0.49 5.25 -29.89
N ASP A 178 1.32 5.83 -30.75
CA ASP A 178 2.43 6.71 -30.35
C ASP A 178 1.86 7.90 -29.55
N ALA A 179 2.00 7.86 -28.25
CA ALA A 179 1.50 8.91 -27.35
C ALA A 179 2.38 10.16 -27.37
N GLY A 180 3.43 10.19 -28.21
CA GLY A 180 4.33 11.34 -28.35
C GLY A 180 5.19 11.64 -27.11
N TYR A 181 5.21 10.78 -26.12
CA TYR A 181 5.98 10.94 -24.89
C TYR A 181 7.21 10.02 -24.92
N ASN A 182 8.38 10.61 -25.14
CA ASN A 182 9.64 9.87 -25.08
C ASN A 182 10.13 9.84 -23.63
N LEU A 183 9.66 8.83 -22.87
CA LEU A 183 9.97 8.67 -21.44
C LEU A 183 11.46 8.30 -21.18
N THR A 184 12.18 7.89 -22.21
CA THR A 184 13.59 7.49 -22.09
C THR A 184 14.52 8.62 -21.69
N GLU A 185 14.20 9.88 -22.02
CA GLU A 185 15.08 11.02 -21.69
C GLU A 185 14.85 11.62 -20.29
N SER A 186 13.65 11.47 -19.70
CA SER A 186 13.32 12.13 -18.43
C SER A 186 13.47 11.24 -17.19
N ILE A 187 13.35 9.91 -17.35
CA ILE A 187 13.36 8.97 -16.22
C ILE A 187 14.76 8.43 -15.95
N TYR A 188 15.60 8.33 -16.98
CA TYR A 188 16.96 7.79 -16.89
C TYR A 188 18.06 8.86 -16.92
N SER A 189 17.74 10.15 -16.83
CA SER A 189 18.79 11.16 -16.62
C SER A 189 19.39 10.93 -15.23
N PRO A 190 20.66 10.53 -15.13
CA PRO A 190 21.30 10.40 -13.83
C PRO A 190 21.35 11.80 -13.21
N VAL A 191 20.86 11.91 -11.97
CA VAL A 191 21.10 13.13 -11.19
C VAL A 191 22.62 13.28 -11.08
N PRO A 192 23.23 14.35 -11.58
CA PRO A 192 24.68 14.53 -11.50
C PRO A 192 25.09 14.72 -10.04
N GLY A 193 25.79 13.79 -9.46
CA GLY A 193 26.36 13.89 -8.13
C GLY A 193 26.26 12.66 -7.28
N GLY A 194 27.00 11.59 -7.62
CA GLY A 194 27.16 10.43 -6.75
C GLY A 194 27.89 10.78 -5.45
N GLY A 195 27.26 10.51 -4.36
CA GLY A 195 27.76 10.13 -3.06
C GLY A 195 29.04 10.76 -2.52
N GLN A 196 28.97 11.98 -2.01
CA GLN A 196 29.84 12.45 -0.94
C GLN A 196 28.96 12.95 0.24
N PRO A 197 29.36 12.72 1.49
CA PRO A 197 28.66 13.28 2.64
C PRO A 197 28.52 14.80 2.50
N VAL A 198 27.30 15.31 2.66
CA VAL A 198 27.04 16.76 2.57
C VAL A 198 27.79 17.44 3.71
N PRO A 199 28.67 18.43 3.44
CA PRO A 199 29.39 19.17 4.48
C PRO A 199 28.44 19.89 5.44
N PRO A 200 28.83 20.13 6.69
CA PRO A 200 27.99 20.74 7.73
C PRO A 200 27.45 22.14 7.43
N ASP A 201 28.04 22.85 6.49
CA ASP A 201 27.73 24.24 6.12
C ASP A 201 26.58 24.39 5.11
N VAL A 202 26.01 23.29 4.58
CA VAL A 202 24.84 23.34 3.70
C VAL A 202 23.53 23.63 4.47
N ARG A 203 23.57 23.76 5.79
CA ARG A 203 22.40 24.07 6.63
C ARG A 203 21.70 25.39 6.32
N GLU A 204 22.38 26.37 5.73
CA GLU A 204 21.80 27.70 5.48
C GLU A 204 20.98 27.81 4.19
N GLY A 205 21.05 26.85 3.29
CA GLY A 205 20.38 26.88 1.98
C GLY A 205 19.02 26.18 1.89
N ALA A 206 18.58 25.46 2.91
CA ALA A 206 17.39 24.59 2.86
C ALA A 206 16.05 25.32 3.14
N ASN A 207 16.11 26.58 3.58
CA ASN A 207 14.91 27.37 3.85
C ASN A 207 14.26 27.81 2.54
N GLY A 208 13.18 27.14 2.15
CA GLY A 208 12.39 27.48 0.97
C GLY A 208 12.24 26.38 -0.09
N ARG A 209 12.78 25.19 0.13
CA ARG A 209 12.57 24.06 -0.77
C ARG A 209 11.32 23.28 -0.40
N THR A 210 10.55 22.88 -1.41
CA THR A 210 9.38 22.03 -1.24
C THR A 210 9.78 20.61 -0.78
N ARG A 211 8.84 19.85 -0.25
CA ARG A 211 9.02 18.42 0.10
C ARG A 211 9.64 17.60 -1.06
N ARG A 212 9.25 17.91 -2.30
CA ARG A 212 9.81 17.30 -3.52
C ARG A 212 11.33 17.44 -3.58
N ASP A 213 11.84 18.63 -3.25
CA ASP A 213 13.28 18.89 -3.26
C ASP A 213 14.01 18.18 -2.13
N LYS A 214 13.33 18.01 -0.96
CA LYS A 214 13.88 17.27 0.19
C LYS A 214 13.94 15.75 -0.05
N ALA A 215 12.94 15.18 -0.73
CA ALA A 215 12.95 13.78 -1.13
C ALA A 215 14.11 13.48 -2.10
N ILE A 216 14.31 14.34 -3.09
CA ILE A 216 15.44 14.24 -4.04
C ILE A 216 16.80 14.28 -3.29
N LEU A 217 16.94 15.16 -2.30
CA LEU A 217 18.18 15.26 -1.50
C LEU A 217 18.40 14.04 -0.58
N ARG A 218 17.34 13.37 -0.12
CA ARG A 218 17.45 12.09 0.62
C ARG A 218 17.97 10.98 -0.29
N ASP A 219 17.45 10.87 -1.51
CA ASP A 219 17.90 9.89 -2.51
C ASP A 219 19.38 10.11 -2.92
N GLU A 220 19.85 11.37 -2.96
CA GLU A 220 21.25 11.70 -3.23
C GLU A 220 22.22 11.27 -2.09
N ALA A 221 21.74 11.23 -0.85
CA ALA A 221 22.56 10.85 0.32
C ALA A 221 22.71 9.32 0.47
N ILE A 222 21.78 8.55 -0.11
CA ILE A 222 21.83 7.10 -0.13
C ILE A 222 22.61 6.71 -1.39
N GLY A 223 23.85 6.28 -1.24
CA GLY A 223 24.70 5.88 -2.34
C GLY A 223 24.04 4.78 -3.18
N THR A 224 23.29 5.16 -4.19
CA THR A 224 22.82 4.23 -5.21
C THR A 224 24.03 3.61 -5.90
N PRO A 225 24.10 2.29 -6.11
CA PRO A 225 25.07 1.73 -7.01
C PRO A 225 25.03 2.51 -8.32
N SER A 226 26.16 2.95 -8.83
CA SER A 226 26.25 3.67 -10.09
C SER A 226 25.80 2.76 -11.23
N HIS A 227 24.50 2.66 -11.45
CA HIS A 227 23.95 2.11 -12.67
C HIS A 227 24.14 3.13 -13.77
N HIS A 228 25.08 2.93 -14.64
CA HIS A 228 25.03 3.52 -15.97
C HIS A 228 23.80 2.92 -16.67
N PRO A 229 22.77 3.70 -17.02
CA PRO A 229 21.72 3.19 -17.89
C PRO A 229 22.38 2.86 -19.22
N ASP A 230 22.21 1.62 -19.65
CA ASP A 230 22.56 1.21 -20.99
C ASP A 230 21.56 1.93 -21.92
N THR A 231 21.98 3.05 -22.52
CA THR A 231 21.18 3.85 -23.48
C THR A 231 21.07 3.14 -24.83
N GLY A 232 20.99 1.80 -24.81
CA GLY A 232 20.69 1.01 -26.00
C GLY A 232 19.32 1.40 -26.55
N GLU A 233 19.25 1.77 -27.82
CA GLU A 233 18.00 1.96 -28.54
C GLU A 233 17.10 0.74 -28.29
N PHE A 234 15.88 0.96 -27.78
CA PHE A 234 14.86 -0.08 -27.73
C PHE A 234 14.70 -0.63 -29.13
N GLY A 235 15.06 -1.89 -29.35
CA GLY A 235 14.98 -2.50 -30.67
C GLY A 235 13.54 -2.47 -31.17
N ASN A 236 13.26 -1.64 -32.16
CA ASN A 236 11.97 -1.53 -32.84
C ASN A 236 11.66 -2.76 -33.72
N ASP A 237 12.05 -3.95 -33.33
CA ASP A 237 11.74 -5.19 -34.06
C ASP A 237 10.32 -5.73 -33.82
N ALA A 238 9.39 -4.87 -33.37
CA ALA A 238 7.99 -5.24 -33.14
C ALA A 238 7.15 -5.44 -34.40
N GLY A 239 7.75 -5.36 -35.60
CA GLY A 239 7.01 -5.35 -36.86
C GLY A 239 6.38 -6.69 -37.32
N ASP A 240 6.78 -7.85 -36.74
CA ASP A 240 6.36 -9.17 -37.26
C ASP A 240 6.04 -10.23 -36.19
N ALA A 241 6.16 -9.96 -34.89
CA ALA A 241 5.76 -10.90 -33.87
C ALA A 241 4.26 -10.72 -33.54
N GLY A 242 3.45 -11.79 -33.64
CA GLY A 242 2.05 -11.76 -33.23
C GLY A 242 1.90 -11.52 -31.73
N THR A 243 0.66 -11.42 -31.27
CA THR A 243 0.35 -11.08 -29.87
C THR A 243 0.42 -12.28 -28.93
N ILE A 244 0.83 -12.04 -27.66
CA ILE A 244 0.80 -13.03 -26.56
C ILE A 244 -0.27 -12.56 -25.56
N SER A 245 -1.27 -13.39 -25.29
CA SER A 245 -2.24 -13.10 -24.24
C SER A 245 -1.77 -13.70 -22.93
N VAL A 246 -1.80 -12.88 -21.86
CA VAL A 246 -1.33 -13.27 -20.52
C VAL A 246 -2.46 -13.07 -19.53
N ALA A 247 -2.73 -14.09 -18.71
CA ALA A 247 -3.55 -13.99 -17.52
C ALA A 247 -2.71 -14.41 -16.30
N LEU A 248 -2.76 -13.61 -15.21
CA LEU A 248 -2.02 -13.81 -13.99
C LEU A 248 -2.99 -13.83 -12.80
N THR A 249 -2.89 -14.85 -11.95
CA THR A 249 -3.52 -14.90 -10.62
C THR A 249 -2.51 -15.32 -9.57
N ALA A 250 -2.76 -15.00 -8.29
CA ALA A 250 -1.80 -15.37 -7.25
C ALA A 250 -2.44 -15.59 -5.88
N THR A 251 -1.95 -16.63 -5.18
CA THR A 251 -2.18 -16.87 -3.75
C THR A 251 -1.15 -16.09 -2.91
N SER A 252 -0.95 -16.47 -1.64
CA SER A 252 0.05 -15.81 -0.78
C SER A 252 1.49 -16.01 -1.26
N HIS A 253 1.80 -17.22 -1.77
CA HIS A 253 3.18 -17.60 -2.12
C HIS A 253 3.33 -18.05 -3.58
N VAL A 254 2.23 -18.21 -4.32
CA VAL A 254 2.27 -18.79 -5.67
C VAL A 254 1.58 -17.87 -6.68
N GLY A 255 2.34 -17.45 -7.70
CA GLY A 255 1.78 -16.83 -8.90
C GLY A 255 1.55 -17.89 -10.00
N VAL A 256 0.42 -17.78 -10.68
CA VAL A 256 0.08 -18.65 -11.82
C VAL A 256 -0.14 -17.77 -13.05
N LEU A 257 0.68 -17.98 -14.07
CA LEU A 257 0.56 -17.32 -15.35
C LEU A 257 0.05 -18.32 -16.40
N ARG A 258 -0.96 -17.89 -17.13
CA ARG A 258 -1.44 -18.57 -18.33
C ARG A 258 -1.03 -17.74 -19.54
N LEU A 259 -0.25 -18.35 -20.44
CA LEU A 259 0.36 -17.71 -21.59
C LEU A 259 -0.23 -18.33 -22.86
N ASP A 260 -0.93 -17.54 -23.70
CA ASP A 260 -1.48 -17.99 -24.97
C ASP A 260 -0.67 -17.38 -26.13
N PHE A 261 0.01 -18.24 -26.87
CA PHE A 261 0.84 -17.92 -28.03
C PHE A 261 0.13 -18.16 -29.37
N SER A 262 -1.16 -18.49 -29.37
CA SER A 262 -1.91 -18.90 -30.56
C SER A 262 -1.82 -17.89 -31.70
N GLU A 263 -1.90 -16.59 -31.39
CA GLU A 263 -1.81 -15.54 -32.40
C GLU A 263 -0.37 -15.21 -32.79
N ALA A 264 0.58 -15.34 -31.86
CA ALA A 264 1.99 -15.12 -32.14
C ALA A 264 2.56 -16.17 -33.10
N CYS A 265 2.03 -17.39 -33.09
CA CYS A 265 2.45 -18.50 -33.93
C CYS A 265 1.68 -18.60 -35.27
N SER A 266 0.61 -17.81 -35.49
CA SER A 266 -0.36 -18.01 -36.62
C SER A 266 -0.19 -17.07 -37.81
N ARG A 267 0.59 -16.00 -37.73
CA ARG A 267 0.59 -14.91 -38.72
C ARG A 267 1.43 -15.09 -39.95
N ASP A 268 2.08 -16.26 -40.18
CA ASP A 268 2.84 -16.50 -41.42
C ASP A 268 2.03 -17.30 -42.43
N ASN A 269 1.31 -16.60 -43.31
CA ASN A 269 0.67 -17.18 -44.52
C ASN A 269 1.67 -17.69 -45.58
N ASP A 270 2.96 -17.49 -45.38
CA ASP A 270 4.00 -17.96 -46.32
C ASP A 270 5.13 -18.66 -45.57
N LYS A 271 5.10 -19.98 -45.64
CA LYS A 271 6.23 -20.92 -45.52
C LYS A 271 7.13 -20.91 -44.26
N ALA A 272 6.94 -21.89 -43.42
CA ALA A 272 8.01 -22.61 -42.66
C ALA A 272 8.81 -21.84 -41.59
N SER A 273 8.39 -20.71 -41.12
CA SER A 273 9.13 -19.92 -40.11
C SER A 273 8.27 -19.47 -38.91
N THR A 274 7.45 -20.38 -38.38
CA THR A 274 6.91 -20.11 -37.03
C THR A 274 8.06 -20.21 -36.02
N LYS A 275 8.33 -19.12 -35.33
CA LYS A 275 9.34 -19.08 -34.26
C LYS A 275 8.82 -19.83 -33.03
N PRO A 276 9.64 -20.54 -32.26
CA PRO A 276 9.21 -21.25 -31.06
C PRO A 276 8.83 -20.26 -29.93
N PRO A 277 7.79 -20.53 -29.14
CA PRO A 277 7.53 -19.78 -27.90
C PRO A 277 8.58 -20.12 -26.84
N TYR A 278 8.89 -19.17 -25.97
CA TYR A 278 9.80 -19.35 -24.83
C TYR A 278 9.30 -18.63 -23.59
N VAL A 279 9.82 -19.03 -22.45
CA VAL A 279 9.73 -18.29 -21.19
C VAL A 279 11.14 -18.07 -20.65
N PHE A 280 11.44 -16.83 -20.31
CA PHE A 280 12.65 -16.43 -19.60
C PHE A 280 12.32 -16.14 -18.15
N ILE A 281 13.12 -16.66 -17.22
CA ILE A 281 13.03 -16.42 -15.79
C ILE A 281 14.26 -15.65 -15.34
N GLN A 282 14.09 -14.42 -14.87
CA GLN A 282 15.17 -13.67 -14.24
C GLN A 282 15.22 -14.02 -12.75
N ALA A 283 16.33 -14.62 -12.32
CA ALA A 283 16.60 -14.89 -10.91
C ALA A 283 17.26 -13.69 -10.23
N THR A 284 18.38 -13.18 -10.77
CA THR A 284 19.12 -12.07 -10.16
C THR A 284 19.32 -10.92 -11.14
N ARG A 285 19.58 -9.76 -10.58
CA ARG A 285 20.06 -8.57 -11.29
C ARG A 285 21.57 -8.43 -11.14
N GLN A 286 22.16 -7.44 -11.81
CA GLN A 286 23.54 -7.04 -11.61
C GLN A 286 23.80 -6.72 -10.11
N ASN A 287 25.00 -7.05 -9.63
CA ASN A 287 25.44 -6.93 -8.24
C ASN A 287 24.81 -7.94 -7.25
N TRP A 288 23.95 -8.86 -7.68
CA TRP A 288 23.34 -9.86 -6.81
C TRP A 288 23.66 -11.27 -7.31
N THR A 289 24.42 -12.02 -6.52
CA THR A 289 24.87 -13.37 -6.86
C THR A 289 23.90 -14.40 -6.35
N GLY A 290 23.19 -15.09 -7.25
CA GLY A 290 22.26 -16.17 -6.91
C GLY A 290 22.58 -17.47 -7.65
N ASN A 291 21.65 -18.42 -7.54
CA ASN A 291 21.72 -19.71 -8.21
C ASN A 291 20.44 -19.99 -9.00
N ILE A 292 20.56 -20.75 -10.08
CA ILE A 292 19.44 -21.24 -10.85
C ILE A 292 19.72 -22.68 -11.32
N ASN A 293 18.66 -23.52 -11.30
CA ASN A 293 18.71 -24.91 -11.74
C ASN A 293 17.50 -25.21 -12.62
N ILE A 294 17.69 -25.99 -13.66
CA ILE A 294 16.66 -26.51 -14.57
C ILE A 294 16.60 -28.02 -14.42
N ASP A 295 15.42 -28.55 -14.13
CA ASP A 295 15.13 -29.99 -14.16
C ASP A 295 14.17 -30.26 -15.34
N PRO A 296 14.70 -30.66 -16.51
CA PRO A 296 13.88 -30.86 -17.71
C PRO A 296 12.91 -32.03 -17.59
N ASP A 297 13.23 -33.03 -16.77
CA ASP A 297 12.38 -34.21 -16.57
C ASP A 297 11.13 -33.87 -15.73
N LYS A 298 11.23 -32.84 -14.88
CA LYS A 298 10.12 -32.35 -14.06
C LYS A 298 9.45 -31.09 -14.62
N GLN A 299 9.93 -30.56 -15.74
CA GLN A 299 9.56 -29.26 -16.28
C GLN A 299 9.64 -28.17 -15.20
N GLU A 300 10.75 -28.13 -14.46
CA GLU A 300 10.92 -27.23 -13.32
C GLU A 300 12.18 -26.37 -13.45
N VAL A 301 12.06 -25.09 -13.11
CA VAL A 301 13.17 -24.16 -12.90
C VAL A 301 13.12 -23.69 -11.46
N SER A 302 14.25 -23.77 -10.76
CA SER A 302 14.35 -23.35 -9.36
C SER A 302 15.60 -22.53 -9.11
N GLY A 303 15.60 -21.72 -8.06
CA GLY A 303 16.77 -20.92 -7.74
C GLY A 303 16.61 -20.06 -6.52
N ASN A 304 17.54 -19.13 -6.35
CA ASN A 304 17.48 -18.13 -5.29
C ASN A 304 18.04 -16.78 -5.71
N ASN A 305 17.55 -15.75 -5.05
CA ASN A 305 17.94 -14.35 -5.19
C ASN A 305 18.19 -13.74 -3.80
N PRO A 306 19.42 -13.41 -3.40
CA PRO A 306 19.74 -12.80 -2.13
C PRO A 306 19.52 -11.29 -2.11
N GLN A 307 18.95 -10.71 -3.15
CA GLN A 307 18.68 -9.27 -3.24
C GLN A 307 17.87 -8.79 -2.04
N ARG A 308 18.33 -7.72 -1.43
CA ARG A 308 17.66 -7.00 -0.34
C ARG A 308 18.08 -5.54 -0.36
N GLN A 309 17.30 -4.71 -0.99
CA GLN A 309 17.64 -3.28 -1.19
C GLN A 309 17.38 -2.41 0.04
N ASP A 310 16.50 -2.84 0.97
CA ASP A 310 16.30 -2.21 2.27
C ASP A 310 17.60 -2.16 3.10
N TYR A 311 18.52 -3.05 2.85
CA TYR A 311 19.87 -3.07 3.43
C TYR A 311 20.58 -1.71 3.31
N ALA A 312 20.35 -0.95 2.24
CA ALA A 312 20.95 0.37 2.06
C ALA A 312 20.35 1.44 2.99
N LEU A 313 19.16 1.19 3.57
CA LEU A 313 18.42 2.14 4.39
C LEU A 313 18.55 1.89 5.89
N GLY A 314 18.99 0.71 6.32
CA GLY A 314 19.09 0.31 7.71
C GLY A 314 20.41 -0.37 8.07
N PRO A 315 20.56 -0.80 9.31
CA PRO A 315 21.76 -1.53 9.75
C PRO A 315 21.94 -2.82 8.96
N SER A 316 23.18 -3.15 8.61
CA SER A 316 23.51 -4.38 7.89
C SER A 316 23.29 -5.61 8.77
N ARG A 317 22.10 -6.17 8.73
CA ARG A 317 21.70 -7.40 9.41
C ARG A 317 21.16 -8.42 8.42
N ALA A 318 20.94 -9.65 8.86
CA ALA A 318 20.40 -10.74 8.06
C ALA A 318 21.22 -11.07 6.80
N PRO A 319 22.53 -11.34 6.91
CA PRO A 319 23.37 -11.68 5.76
C PRO A 319 22.99 -13.00 5.09
N GLY A 320 22.24 -13.88 5.79
CA GLY A 320 21.73 -15.13 5.28
C GLY A 320 20.39 -15.02 4.54
N PHE A 321 19.82 -13.82 4.39
CA PHE A 321 18.56 -13.64 3.67
C PHE A 321 18.67 -14.07 2.21
N SER A 322 17.66 -14.77 1.72
CA SER A 322 17.47 -15.06 0.29
C SER A 322 16.01 -15.30 -0.02
N GLY A 323 15.56 -14.79 -1.17
CA GLY A 323 14.34 -15.26 -1.81
C GLY A 323 14.63 -16.52 -2.60
N TYR A 324 13.84 -17.56 -2.42
CA TYR A 324 13.89 -18.81 -3.15
C TYR A 324 12.67 -18.94 -4.04
N PHE A 325 12.80 -19.61 -5.19
CA PHE A 325 11.66 -19.84 -6.07
C PHE A 325 11.70 -21.22 -6.73
N VAL A 326 10.52 -21.67 -7.13
CA VAL A 326 10.29 -22.84 -7.97
C VAL A 326 9.23 -22.49 -9.00
N SER A 327 9.56 -22.62 -10.28
CA SER A 327 8.63 -22.44 -11.40
C SER A 327 8.39 -23.78 -12.08
N ARG A 328 7.14 -24.24 -12.14
CA ARG A 328 6.73 -25.49 -12.80
C ARG A 328 5.89 -25.16 -14.03
N PHE A 329 6.14 -25.87 -15.13
CA PHE A 329 5.54 -25.63 -16.44
C PHE A 329 4.60 -26.75 -16.84
N SER A 330 3.52 -26.42 -17.53
CA SER A 330 2.55 -27.41 -18.04
C SER A 330 3.05 -28.18 -19.25
N GLU A 331 4.05 -27.63 -19.98
CA GLU A 331 4.51 -28.17 -21.24
C GLU A 331 5.99 -28.62 -21.15
N PRO A 332 6.37 -29.71 -21.85
CA PRO A 332 7.75 -30.18 -21.88
C PRO A 332 8.66 -29.20 -22.61
N PHE A 333 9.90 -29.09 -22.12
CA PHE A 333 10.90 -28.23 -22.73
C PHE A 333 11.46 -28.83 -24.03
N GLU A 334 11.47 -28.04 -25.13
CA GLU A 334 12.17 -28.40 -26.38
C GLU A 334 13.68 -28.14 -26.26
N THR A 335 14.04 -26.93 -25.80
CA THR A 335 15.40 -26.57 -25.44
C THR A 335 15.41 -25.73 -24.18
N TYR A 336 16.54 -25.62 -23.54
CA TYR A 336 16.71 -24.83 -22.32
C TYR A 336 18.17 -24.37 -22.20
N GLY A 337 18.42 -23.48 -21.28
CA GLY A 337 19.75 -23.01 -20.94
C GLY A 337 19.73 -21.88 -19.90
N ILE A 338 20.94 -21.45 -19.56
CA ILE A 338 21.19 -20.40 -18.59
C ILE A 338 21.67 -19.14 -19.33
N ALA A 339 21.22 -17.98 -18.85
CA ALA A 339 21.68 -16.66 -19.29
C ALA A 339 22.49 -15.98 -18.19
N HIS A 340 23.64 -15.43 -18.53
CA HIS A 340 24.40 -14.45 -17.75
C HIS A 340 24.43 -13.15 -18.56
N GLY A 341 23.56 -12.20 -18.21
CA GLY A 341 23.32 -11.08 -19.09
C GLY A 341 22.90 -11.55 -20.49
N GLU A 342 23.65 -11.17 -21.53
CA GLU A 342 23.41 -11.62 -22.91
C GLU A 342 24.08 -12.98 -23.28
N GLN A 343 24.95 -13.48 -22.43
CA GLN A 343 25.63 -14.75 -22.70
C GLN A 343 24.69 -15.92 -22.45
N MET A 344 24.36 -16.66 -23.52
CA MET A 344 23.50 -17.84 -23.47
C MET A 344 24.32 -19.12 -23.39
N LEU A 345 24.12 -19.92 -22.34
CA LEU A 345 24.70 -21.22 -22.13
C LEU A 345 23.68 -22.30 -22.47
N HIS A 346 23.60 -22.64 -23.76
CA HIS A 346 22.63 -23.60 -24.28
C HIS A 346 22.82 -24.99 -23.68
N GLY A 347 21.73 -25.66 -23.28
CA GLY A 347 21.75 -27.00 -22.68
C GLY A 347 22.31 -27.05 -21.27
N SER A 348 22.72 -25.93 -20.70
CA SER A 348 23.12 -25.86 -19.28
C SER A 348 21.93 -26.01 -18.36
N THR A 349 22.04 -26.87 -17.35
CA THR A 349 21.00 -27.12 -16.34
C THR A 349 21.24 -26.39 -15.02
N SER A 350 22.36 -25.70 -14.86
CA SER A 350 22.65 -24.93 -13.65
C SER A 350 23.54 -23.73 -13.92
N GLY A 351 23.36 -22.69 -13.15
CA GLY A 351 24.14 -21.45 -13.15
C GLY A 351 24.26 -20.82 -11.78
N ASN A 352 25.31 -20.02 -11.60
CA ASN A 352 25.57 -19.24 -10.42
C ASN A 352 26.17 -17.91 -10.85
N GLY A 353 25.72 -16.79 -10.30
CA GLY A 353 26.32 -15.49 -10.59
C GLY A 353 25.32 -14.35 -10.51
N GLU A 354 25.76 -13.22 -11.02
CA GLU A 354 25.00 -11.99 -11.19
C GLU A 354 24.31 -11.98 -12.56
N ASP A 355 23.27 -11.15 -12.69
CA ASP A 355 22.50 -10.98 -13.93
C ASP A 355 22.07 -12.34 -14.52
N LEU A 356 21.58 -13.19 -13.64
CA LEU A 356 21.37 -14.61 -13.87
C LEU A 356 19.91 -14.90 -14.20
N GLY A 357 19.70 -15.66 -15.29
CA GLY A 357 18.39 -16.15 -15.68
C GLY A 357 18.44 -17.55 -16.29
N ALA A 358 17.27 -18.18 -16.39
CA ALA A 358 17.06 -19.39 -17.17
C ALA A 358 16.07 -19.13 -18.31
N TYR A 359 16.21 -19.84 -19.40
CA TYR A 359 15.20 -19.87 -20.44
C TYR A 359 14.81 -21.31 -20.76
N VAL A 360 13.56 -21.48 -21.12
CA VAL A 360 13.02 -22.72 -21.67
C VAL A 360 12.25 -22.38 -22.93
N THR A 361 12.38 -23.20 -23.96
CA THR A 361 11.63 -23.08 -25.23
C THR A 361 10.69 -24.24 -25.38
N PHE A 362 9.61 -24.02 -26.13
CA PHE A 362 8.60 -25.03 -26.41
C PHE A 362 8.56 -25.34 -27.92
N THR A 363 7.87 -26.42 -28.28
CA THR A 363 7.70 -26.75 -29.72
C THR A 363 6.91 -25.62 -30.42
N LYS A 364 7.14 -25.44 -31.69
CA LYS A 364 6.40 -24.48 -32.54
C LYS A 364 4.89 -24.72 -32.57
N ALA A 365 4.45 -25.92 -32.19
CA ALA A 365 3.03 -26.30 -32.12
C ALA A 365 2.36 -25.92 -30.80
N THR A 366 3.16 -25.57 -29.79
CA THR A 366 2.67 -25.19 -28.44
C THR A 366 1.97 -23.86 -28.53
N LYS A 367 0.71 -23.84 -28.14
CA LYS A 367 -0.17 -22.67 -28.19
C LYS A 367 -0.37 -22.04 -26.80
N GLU A 368 -0.38 -22.84 -25.78
CA GLU A 368 -0.62 -22.39 -24.41
C GLU A 368 0.41 -23.01 -23.47
N VAL A 369 0.88 -22.22 -22.51
CA VAL A 369 1.76 -22.66 -21.42
C VAL A 369 1.26 -22.07 -20.11
N GLU A 370 1.07 -22.91 -19.09
CA GLU A 370 0.86 -22.46 -17.73
C GLU A 370 2.16 -22.52 -16.95
N VAL A 371 2.50 -21.43 -16.25
CA VAL A 371 3.68 -21.31 -15.40
C VAL A 371 3.24 -21.06 -13.99
N ARG A 372 3.53 -21.96 -13.06
CA ARG A 372 3.27 -21.85 -11.62
C ARG A 372 4.56 -21.56 -10.90
N THR A 373 4.69 -20.37 -10.35
CA THR A 373 5.90 -19.95 -9.64
C THR A 373 5.62 -19.72 -8.18
N ALA A 374 6.18 -20.58 -7.33
CA ALA A 374 6.15 -20.39 -5.88
C ALA A 374 7.42 -19.70 -5.39
N VAL A 375 7.26 -18.89 -4.34
CA VAL A 375 8.36 -18.21 -3.64
C VAL A 375 8.43 -18.62 -2.18
N SER A 376 9.60 -18.45 -1.56
CA SER A 376 9.87 -18.73 -0.15
C SER A 376 11.04 -17.88 0.34
N PHE A 377 11.05 -17.51 1.61
CA PHE A 377 12.24 -16.96 2.29
C PHE A 377 12.98 -18.01 3.14
N VAL A 378 12.58 -19.28 3.01
CA VAL A 378 13.14 -20.39 3.81
C VAL A 378 14.06 -21.28 2.99
N SER A 379 13.59 -21.81 1.86
CA SER A 379 14.37 -22.69 0.97
C SER A 379 13.62 -22.99 -0.34
N VAL A 380 14.33 -23.55 -1.33
CA VAL A 380 13.72 -24.09 -2.57
C VAL A 380 12.71 -25.21 -2.24
N GLU A 381 13.02 -26.09 -1.26
CA GLU A 381 12.11 -27.16 -0.84
C GLU A 381 10.84 -26.60 -0.20
N GLN A 382 10.94 -25.46 0.50
CA GLN A 382 9.77 -24.80 1.05
C GLN A 382 8.96 -24.10 -0.05
N ALA A 383 9.59 -23.48 -1.03
CA ALA A 383 8.89 -22.95 -2.21
C ALA A 383 8.11 -24.05 -2.94
N ARG A 384 8.73 -25.24 -3.12
CA ARG A 384 8.04 -26.39 -3.72
C ARG A 384 6.87 -26.86 -2.86
N ARG A 385 6.99 -26.85 -1.52
CA ARG A 385 5.90 -27.16 -0.60
C ARG A 385 4.77 -26.13 -0.68
N ASN A 386 5.10 -24.84 -0.77
CA ASN A 386 4.11 -23.77 -0.96
C ASN A 386 3.32 -24.03 -2.26
N LEU A 387 4.01 -24.38 -3.36
CA LEU A 387 3.37 -24.73 -4.62
C LEU A 387 2.40 -25.92 -4.45
N ASP A 388 2.88 -27.04 -3.88
CA ASP A 388 2.09 -28.27 -3.73
C ASP A 388 0.89 -28.11 -2.77
N PHE A 389 0.94 -27.14 -1.84
CA PHE A 389 -0.13 -26.89 -0.88
C PHE A 389 -1.17 -25.90 -1.39
N GLU A 390 -0.73 -24.80 -2.02
CA GLU A 390 -1.61 -23.73 -2.43
C GLU A 390 -2.20 -23.94 -3.83
N VAL A 391 -1.39 -24.54 -4.74
CA VAL A 391 -1.79 -24.80 -6.13
C VAL A 391 -1.33 -26.21 -6.53
N PRO A 392 -1.98 -27.28 -6.00
CA PRO A 392 -1.72 -28.65 -6.42
C PRO A 392 -1.82 -28.85 -7.94
N ASP A 393 -1.15 -29.86 -8.47
CA ASP A 393 -1.07 -30.11 -9.93
C ASP A 393 -2.42 -30.29 -10.61
N ASP A 394 -3.42 -30.82 -9.90
CA ASP A 394 -4.81 -30.99 -10.37
C ASP A 394 -5.67 -29.72 -10.29
N THR A 395 -5.14 -28.63 -9.75
CA THR A 395 -5.86 -27.36 -9.64
C THR A 395 -5.78 -26.58 -10.96
N THR A 396 -6.90 -26.20 -11.51
CA THR A 396 -6.93 -25.39 -12.73
C THR A 396 -6.72 -23.90 -12.42
N PHE A 397 -6.23 -23.14 -13.40
CA PHE A 397 -6.12 -21.67 -13.31
C PHE A 397 -7.42 -21.01 -12.80
N GLN A 398 -8.56 -21.45 -13.35
CA GLN A 398 -9.89 -20.93 -12.97
C GLN A 398 -10.22 -21.18 -11.49
N GLN A 399 -9.81 -22.32 -10.95
CA GLN A 399 -10.02 -22.63 -9.52
C GLN A 399 -9.15 -21.73 -8.63
N VAL A 400 -7.90 -21.43 -9.04
CA VAL A 400 -7.04 -20.48 -8.32
C VAL A 400 -7.66 -19.10 -8.32
N VAL A 401 -8.09 -18.60 -9.49
CA VAL A 401 -8.85 -17.33 -9.62
C VAL A 401 -10.05 -17.30 -8.68
N GLY A 402 -10.83 -18.40 -8.64
CA GLY A 402 -11.99 -18.53 -7.75
C GLY A 402 -11.62 -18.43 -6.27
N THR A 403 -10.52 -19.05 -5.87
CA THR A 403 -10.01 -19.02 -4.48
C THR A 403 -9.59 -17.60 -4.08
N VAL A 404 -8.81 -16.92 -4.90
CA VAL A 404 -8.36 -15.55 -4.63
C VAL A 404 -9.54 -14.56 -4.61
N LYS A 405 -10.45 -14.71 -5.58
CA LYS A 405 -11.70 -13.93 -5.64
C LYS A 405 -12.53 -14.11 -4.37
N GLN A 406 -12.70 -15.35 -3.90
CA GLN A 406 -13.44 -15.64 -2.67
C GLN A 406 -12.78 -15.02 -1.45
N ALA A 407 -11.44 -15.06 -1.34
CA ALA A 407 -10.70 -14.45 -0.23
C ALA A 407 -10.96 -12.93 -0.14
N TRP A 408 -11.02 -12.24 -1.26
CA TRP A 408 -11.37 -10.82 -1.30
C TRP A 408 -12.86 -10.58 -1.03
N LEU A 409 -13.76 -11.41 -1.55
CA LEU A 409 -15.20 -11.31 -1.25
C LEU A 409 -15.51 -11.52 0.23
N GLU A 410 -14.77 -12.35 0.94
CA GLU A 410 -14.90 -12.51 2.39
C GLU A 410 -14.58 -11.23 3.17
N LYS A 411 -13.71 -10.39 2.64
CA LYS A 411 -13.34 -9.11 3.26
C LYS A 411 -14.23 -7.96 2.75
N LEU A 412 -14.15 -7.65 1.47
CA LEU A 412 -14.80 -6.49 0.86
C LEU A 412 -16.31 -6.67 0.73
N GLY A 413 -16.77 -7.91 0.51
CA GLY A 413 -18.19 -8.27 0.44
C GLY A 413 -18.95 -8.14 1.77
N ARG A 414 -18.27 -7.79 2.86
CA ARG A 414 -18.90 -7.45 4.13
C ARG A 414 -19.58 -6.10 4.10
N VAL A 415 -19.28 -5.26 3.13
CA VAL A 415 -19.79 -3.89 3.04
C VAL A 415 -20.66 -3.72 1.81
N THR A 416 -21.79 -3.04 1.98
CA THR A 416 -22.67 -2.59 0.88
C THR A 416 -22.88 -1.09 1.02
N ILE A 417 -22.63 -0.35 -0.06
CA ILE A 417 -22.76 1.11 -0.15
C ILE A 417 -23.90 1.46 -1.08
N GLU A 418 -24.83 2.29 -0.61
CA GLU A 418 -26.01 2.77 -1.32
C GLU A 418 -26.10 4.32 -1.25
N GLY A 419 -26.69 4.94 -2.27
CA GLY A 419 -26.91 6.39 -2.32
C GLY A 419 -25.62 7.18 -2.50
N ILE A 420 -25.09 7.15 -3.71
CA ILE A 420 -23.96 7.95 -4.17
C ILE A 420 -24.40 8.84 -5.33
N ASN A 421 -23.56 9.80 -5.70
CA ASN A 421 -23.72 10.51 -6.96
C ASN A 421 -23.13 9.66 -8.10
N GLU A 422 -23.97 9.06 -8.95
CA GLU A 422 -23.54 8.15 -10.02
C GLU A 422 -23.14 8.86 -11.33
N THR A 423 -23.10 10.19 -11.36
CA THR A 423 -22.93 10.95 -12.61
C THR A 423 -21.50 11.15 -13.04
N ASP A 424 -20.53 10.84 -12.17
CA ASP A 424 -19.10 11.05 -12.41
C ASP A 424 -18.29 9.76 -12.13
N ALA A 425 -17.86 9.09 -13.22
CA ALA A 425 -17.12 7.83 -13.12
C ALA A 425 -15.69 8.03 -12.56
N GLU A 426 -15.08 9.20 -12.78
CA GLU A 426 -13.73 9.51 -12.27
C GLU A 426 -13.76 9.67 -10.75
N HIS A 427 -14.85 10.21 -10.21
CA HIS A 427 -15.07 10.40 -8.80
C HIS A 427 -16.07 9.39 -8.22
N ASP A 428 -16.15 8.18 -8.79
CA ASP A 428 -16.97 7.12 -8.20
C ASP A 428 -16.50 6.77 -6.79
N GLN A 429 -17.18 7.35 -5.80
CA GLN A 429 -16.84 7.20 -4.39
C GLN A 429 -16.87 5.75 -3.90
N ARG A 430 -17.66 4.86 -4.55
CA ARG A 430 -17.61 3.41 -4.24
C ARG A 430 -16.29 2.81 -4.68
N THR A 431 -15.84 3.14 -5.89
CA THR A 431 -14.55 2.67 -6.40
C THR A 431 -13.41 3.16 -5.52
N VAL A 432 -13.39 4.43 -5.13
CA VAL A 432 -12.38 4.96 -4.19
C VAL A 432 -12.43 4.21 -2.85
N TRP A 433 -13.62 4.01 -2.29
CA TRP A 433 -13.78 3.37 -0.98
C TRP A 433 -13.37 1.90 -0.98
N TYR A 434 -13.87 1.11 -1.96
CA TYR A 434 -13.52 -0.32 -2.02
C TYR A 434 -12.05 -0.53 -2.39
N THR A 435 -11.48 0.32 -3.25
CA THR A 435 -10.06 0.29 -3.56
C THR A 435 -9.23 0.66 -2.34
N GLY A 436 -9.65 1.67 -1.56
CA GLY A 436 -9.00 2.04 -0.30
C GLY A 436 -8.98 0.88 0.69
N LEU A 437 -10.12 0.20 0.88
CA LEU A 437 -10.14 -0.98 1.76
C LEU A 437 -9.32 -2.15 1.20
N PHE A 438 -9.23 -2.31 -0.13
CA PHE A 438 -8.34 -3.29 -0.77
C PHE A 438 -6.86 -2.97 -0.50
N HIS A 439 -6.44 -1.71 -0.58
CA HIS A 439 -5.08 -1.29 -0.25
C HIS A 439 -4.75 -1.57 1.22
N ALA A 440 -5.60 -1.13 2.14
CA ALA A 440 -5.45 -1.31 3.58
C ALA A 440 -5.30 -2.78 3.99
N LEU A 441 -6.07 -3.69 3.39
CA LEU A 441 -6.04 -5.11 3.73
C LEU A 441 -4.89 -5.90 3.05
N GLN A 442 -3.90 -5.22 2.46
CA GLN A 442 -2.67 -5.85 1.98
C GLN A 442 -1.57 -5.92 3.06
N TYR A 443 -1.65 -5.10 4.12
CA TYR A 443 -0.58 -4.92 5.11
C TYR A 443 -1.06 -5.04 6.56
N PRO A 444 -0.12 -5.38 7.48
CA PRO A 444 1.22 -5.90 7.26
C PRO A 444 1.18 -7.29 6.62
N ASN A 445 2.22 -7.64 5.85
CA ASN A 445 2.28 -8.94 5.14
C ASN A 445 2.51 -10.11 6.12
N ASP A 446 1.79 -11.23 5.90
CA ASP A 446 2.03 -12.49 6.62
C ASP A 446 3.18 -13.25 5.96
N PHE A 447 4.37 -13.18 6.55
CA PHE A 447 5.59 -13.85 6.06
C PHE A 447 5.68 -15.32 6.44
N SER A 448 4.60 -15.88 6.95
CA SER A 448 4.58 -17.28 7.38
C SER A 448 4.21 -18.21 6.24
N GLU A 449 5.00 -19.24 6.04
CA GLU A 449 4.85 -20.26 5.02
C GLU A 449 4.32 -21.57 5.63
N PRO A 450 3.39 -22.30 5.00
CA PRO A 450 2.78 -23.48 5.59
C PRO A 450 3.77 -24.66 5.66
N LEU A 451 3.88 -25.29 6.83
CA LEU A 451 4.56 -26.58 7.01
C LEU A 451 3.60 -27.76 6.91
N THR A 452 2.32 -27.53 7.11
CA THR A 452 1.24 -28.48 6.98
C THR A 452 0.16 -27.94 6.05
N ARG A 453 -0.54 -28.80 5.34
CA ARG A 453 -1.55 -28.39 4.34
C ARG A 453 -2.70 -27.57 4.95
N ASP A 454 -3.03 -27.76 6.21
CA ASP A 454 -4.00 -26.99 6.96
C ASP A 454 -3.43 -25.69 7.57
N ALA A 455 -2.16 -25.38 7.29
CA ALA A 455 -1.42 -24.24 7.81
C ALA A 455 -1.43 -24.07 9.33
N THR A 456 -1.70 -25.14 10.10
CA THR A 456 -1.66 -25.11 11.57
C THR A 456 -0.24 -25.03 12.11
N ARG A 457 0.76 -25.48 11.33
CA ARG A 457 2.18 -25.26 11.59
C ARG A 457 2.77 -24.47 10.43
N LYS A 458 3.54 -23.45 10.78
CA LYS A 458 4.14 -22.50 9.86
C LYS A 458 5.65 -22.43 10.08
N THR A 459 6.36 -22.04 9.04
CA THR A 459 7.77 -21.66 9.08
C THR A 459 7.95 -20.27 8.51
N PHE A 460 9.03 -19.59 8.89
CA PHE A 460 9.37 -18.27 8.34
C PHE A 460 10.84 -17.96 8.64
N TYR A 461 11.45 -17.16 7.79
CA TYR A 461 12.75 -16.57 8.05
C TYR A 461 12.58 -15.29 8.89
N SER A 462 13.48 -15.09 9.86
CA SER A 462 13.57 -13.84 10.62
C SER A 462 14.95 -13.23 10.43
N GLY A 463 15.00 -12.04 9.87
CA GLY A 463 16.24 -11.30 9.72
C GLY A 463 16.84 -10.84 11.07
N TYR A 464 16.04 -10.72 12.12
CA TYR A 464 16.53 -10.35 13.46
C TYR A 464 17.41 -11.44 14.09
N THR A 465 17.23 -12.68 13.69
CA THR A 465 18.06 -13.82 14.17
C THR A 465 18.87 -14.44 13.05
N ASP A 466 18.72 -13.96 11.83
CA ASP A 466 19.32 -14.50 10.61
C ASP A 466 19.08 -16.02 10.50
N SER A 467 17.86 -16.46 10.78
CA SER A 467 17.54 -17.88 10.84
C SER A 467 16.08 -18.19 10.62
N VAL A 468 15.80 -19.45 10.29
CA VAL A 468 14.45 -19.98 10.08
C VAL A 468 13.83 -20.40 11.41
N HIS A 469 12.57 -20.05 11.59
CA HIS A 469 11.75 -20.40 12.76
C HIS A 469 10.51 -21.19 12.36
N THR A 470 9.89 -21.83 13.36
CA THR A 470 8.58 -22.48 13.23
C THR A 470 7.63 -22.00 14.30
N SER A 471 6.35 -21.90 13.97
CA SER A 471 5.29 -21.45 14.86
C SER A 471 3.94 -22.04 14.46
N ASN A 472 2.98 -22.01 15.39
CA ASN A 472 1.56 -22.21 15.06
C ASN A 472 0.83 -20.88 14.79
N ASP A 473 1.53 -19.77 14.84
CA ASP A 473 1.01 -18.42 14.70
C ASP A 473 1.74 -17.68 13.58
N SER A 474 1.12 -16.70 12.98
CA SER A 474 1.70 -15.90 11.88
C SER A 474 2.83 -14.99 12.35
N TYR A 475 3.74 -14.70 11.44
CA TYR A 475 4.81 -13.73 11.57
C TYR A 475 4.65 -12.65 10.51
N TYR A 476 4.43 -11.41 10.95
CA TYR A 476 4.16 -10.28 10.08
C TYR A 476 5.40 -9.41 9.90
N GLN A 477 5.53 -8.86 8.69
CA GLN A 477 6.53 -7.89 8.27
C GLN A 477 5.90 -6.76 7.46
N SER A 478 6.72 -5.85 6.92
CA SER A 478 6.24 -4.65 6.23
C SER A 478 5.45 -3.75 7.20
N TRP A 479 6.13 -3.33 8.28
CA TRP A 479 5.57 -2.49 9.33
C TRP A 479 5.97 -1.03 9.13
N SER A 480 5.14 -0.25 8.46
CA SER A 480 5.31 1.21 8.31
C SER A 480 4.63 1.94 9.47
N ILE A 481 5.19 1.81 10.68
CA ILE A 481 4.43 2.13 11.90
C ILE A 481 4.27 3.64 12.09
N TRP A 482 5.22 4.47 11.64
CA TRP A 482 5.09 5.93 11.69
C TRP A 482 3.86 6.45 10.91
N ASP A 483 3.47 5.73 9.87
CA ASP A 483 2.29 6.00 9.06
C ASP A 483 1.04 5.33 9.64
N THR A 484 1.10 4.00 9.76
CA THR A 484 -0.07 3.13 9.98
C THR A 484 -0.65 3.19 11.39
N TYR A 485 0.11 3.67 12.40
CA TYR A 485 -0.42 3.78 13.76
C TYR A 485 -1.62 4.73 13.85
N ARG A 486 -1.75 5.68 12.92
CA ARG A 486 -2.73 6.76 12.94
C ARG A 486 -4.16 6.27 12.69
N ALA A 487 -4.39 5.51 11.62
CA ALA A 487 -5.73 5.01 11.31
C ALA A 487 -5.76 3.54 10.88
N GLU A 488 -4.75 3.04 10.16
CA GLU A 488 -4.74 1.69 9.60
C GLU A 488 -4.96 0.61 10.67
N HIS A 489 -4.21 0.66 11.78
CA HIS A 489 -4.40 -0.32 12.86
C HIS A 489 -5.79 -0.24 13.52
N SER A 490 -6.40 0.94 13.58
CA SER A 490 -7.80 1.08 14.01
C SER A 490 -8.76 0.44 13.00
N LEU A 491 -8.51 0.57 11.69
CA LEU A 491 -9.29 -0.04 10.63
C LEU A 491 -9.25 -1.56 10.70
N LEU A 492 -8.07 -2.13 10.92
CA LEU A 492 -7.88 -3.57 11.06
C LEU A 492 -8.68 -4.16 12.23
N THR A 493 -8.92 -3.40 13.31
CA THR A 493 -9.78 -3.88 14.41
C THR A 493 -11.25 -4.08 14.00
N LEU A 494 -11.71 -3.40 12.94
CA LEU A 494 -13.07 -3.52 12.40
C LEU A 494 -13.17 -4.56 11.28
N PHE A 495 -12.19 -4.61 10.35
CA PHE A 495 -12.29 -5.39 9.12
C PHE A 495 -11.44 -6.67 9.10
N ALA A 496 -10.44 -6.78 9.99
CA ALA A 496 -9.58 -7.96 10.14
C ALA A 496 -9.28 -8.30 11.62
N PRO A 497 -10.29 -8.29 12.54
CA PRO A 497 -10.07 -8.47 13.98
C PRO A 497 -9.42 -9.81 14.33
N GLU A 498 -9.61 -10.85 13.51
CA GLU A 498 -9.01 -12.16 13.68
C GLU A 498 -7.48 -12.17 13.58
N ARG A 499 -6.87 -11.11 12.97
CA ARG A 499 -5.43 -10.99 12.79
C ARG A 499 -4.75 -10.15 13.86
N VAL A 500 -5.46 -9.22 14.51
CA VAL A 500 -4.89 -8.21 15.42
C VAL A 500 -4.07 -8.85 16.55
N ASN A 501 -4.61 -9.85 17.26
CA ASN A 501 -3.87 -10.52 18.33
C ASN A 501 -2.57 -11.21 17.83
N SER A 502 -2.61 -11.78 16.63
CA SER A 502 -1.45 -12.43 16.01
C SER A 502 -0.40 -11.40 15.59
N MET A 503 -0.82 -10.23 15.10
CA MET A 503 0.04 -9.09 14.81
C MET A 503 0.76 -8.59 16.09
N MET A 504 0.04 -8.44 17.20
CA MET A 504 0.63 -8.09 18.50
C MET A 504 1.66 -9.13 18.96
N ARG A 505 1.36 -10.42 18.82
CA ARG A 505 2.33 -11.48 19.15
C ARG A 505 3.55 -11.46 18.22
N SER A 506 3.38 -11.06 16.96
CA SER A 506 4.50 -10.89 16.01
C SER A 506 5.45 -9.78 16.45
N LEU A 507 4.93 -8.61 16.84
CA LEU A 507 5.73 -7.50 17.39
C LEU A 507 6.49 -7.92 18.66
N LEU A 508 5.87 -8.71 19.54
CA LEU A 508 6.53 -9.25 20.74
C LEU A 508 7.63 -10.28 20.40
N ARG A 509 7.52 -11.00 19.29
CA ARG A 509 8.62 -11.85 18.78
C ARG A 509 9.79 -11.01 18.30
N ILE A 510 9.54 -9.93 17.56
CA ILE A 510 10.59 -8.98 17.15
C ILE A 510 11.30 -8.44 18.38
N TYR A 511 10.55 -7.94 19.38
CA TYR A 511 11.14 -7.48 20.64
C TYR A 511 12.02 -8.54 21.33
N LYS A 512 11.57 -9.78 21.35
CA LYS A 512 12.34 -10.90 21.94
C LYS A 512 13.68 -11.12 21.24
N TRP A 513 13.73 -10.94 19.93
CA TRP A 513 14.92 -11.23 19.11
C TRP A 513 15.84 -10.02 18.95
N ALA A 514 15.29 -8.86 18.69
CA ALA A 514 16.02 -7.61 18.53
C ALA A 514 16.38 -6.95 19.87
N GLY A 515 15.61 -7.22 20.93
CA GLY A 515 15.71 -6.50 22.19
C GLY A 515 14.97 -5.17 22.21
N TRP A 516 14.41 -4.71 21.08
CA TRP A 516 13.59 -3.52 20.93
C TRP A 516 12.33 -3.81 20.12
N LEU A 517 11.27 -3.02 20.35
CA LEU A 517 10.14 -2.98 19.42
C LEU A 517 10.57 -2.26 18.14
N PRO A 518 10.04 -2.67 16.97
CA PRO A 518 10.46 -2.06 15.72
C PRO A 518 9.89 -0.64 15.55
N MET A 519 10.62 0.21 14.85
CA MET A 519 10.12 1.48 14.32
C MET A 519 9.52 1.29 12.93
N TRP A 520 10.32 0.73 12.03
CA TRP A 520 9.94 0.38 10.68
C TRP A 520 10.61 -0.95 10.28
N ALA A 521 9.84 -2.02 10.26
CA ALA A 521 10.39 -3.36 10.03
C ALA A 521 10.06 -3.86 8.62
N ASN A 522 11.11 -4.18 7.86
CA ASN A 522 11.01 -4.96 6.63
C ASN A 522 12.15 -5.98 6.59
N ILE A 523 11.84 -7.24 6.91
CA ILE A 523 12.80 -8.32 7.16
C ILE A 523 13.63 -8.10 8.43
N VAL A 524 14.16 -6.90 8.62
CA VAL A 524 14.86 -6.41 9.82
C VAL A 524 14.38 -5.00 10.16
N GLU A 525 14.92 -4.42 11.25
CA GLU A 525 14.77 -3.00 11.54
C GLU A 525 15.52 -2.16 10.50
N THR A 526 14.87 -1.13 9.98
CA THR A 526 15.44 -0.24 8.97
C THR A 526 15.79 1.14 9.52
N ASN A 527 15.40 1.47 10.77
CA ASN A 527 15.52 2.79 11.41
C ASN A 527 14.91 3.93 10.55
N ILE A 528 13.91 3.61 9.71
CA ILE A 528 13.22 4.59 8.88
C ILE A 528 12.22 5.35 9.75
N MET A 529 12.12 6.66 9.55
CA MET A 529 11.26 7.59 10.28
C MET A 529 11.66 7.72 11.77
N ILE A 530 10.75 8.23 12.60
CA ILE A 530 10.98 8.56 14.01
C ILE A 530 9.84 8.01 14.89
N GLY A 531 9.99 8.12 16.21
CA GLY A 531 8.98 7.71 17.20
C GLY A 531 8.99 6.20 17.48
N THR A 532 8.34 5.81 18.57
CA THR A 532 8.17 4.40 18.95
C THR A 532 6.69 4.00 18.93
N HIS A 533 6.01 4.34 17.83
CA HIS A 533 4.55 4.26 17.72
C HIS A 533 3.96 2.84 17.80
N VAL A 534 4.79 1.79 17.91
CA VAL A 534 4.32 0.46 18.37
C VAL A 534 3.66 0.57 19.74
N ASP A 535 4.09 1.54 20.57
CA ASP A 535 3.47 1.84 21.86
C ASP A 535 1.97 2.18 21.66
N ALA A 536 1.66 3.00 20.65
CA ALA A 536 0.28 3.33 20.24
C ALA A 536 -0.45 2.14 19.60
N VAL A 537 0.23 1.29 18.83
CA VAL A 537 -0.38 0.09 18.25
C VAL A 537 -0.84 -0.90 19.34
N PHE A 538 -0.04 -1.09 20.40
CA PHE A 538 -0.47 -1.89 21.56
C PHE A 538 -1.61 -1.21 22.32
N ALA A 539 -1.54 0.09 22.57
CA ALA A 539 -2.60 0.85 23.22
C ALA A 539 -3.91 0.74 22.42
N ASN A 540 -3.86 0.92 21.11
CA ASN A 540 -4.97 0.75 20.17
C ASN A 540 -5.64 -0.61 20.33
N ALA A 541 -4.87 -1.68 20.31
CA ALA A 541 -5.40 -3.03 20.45
C ALA A 541 -6.06 -3.25 21.83
N LEU A 542 -5.42 -2.76 22.91
CA LEU A 542 -5.92 -2.93 24.28
C LEU A 542 -7.21 -2.14 24.53
N GLU A 543 -7.28 -0.88 24.10
CA GLU A 543 -8.49 -0.03 24.22
C GLU A 543 -9.68 -0.61 23.46
N ARG A 544 -9.43 -1.30 22.34
CA ARG A 544 -10.45 -1.98 21.55
C ARG A 544 -10.74 -3.43 21.97
N GLY A 545 -10.17 -3.84 23.13
CA GLY A 545 -10.50 -5.12 23.78
C GLY A 545 -9.67 -6.31 23.36
N PHE A 546 -8.68 -6.17 22.51
CA PHE A 546 -7.79 -7.25 22.08
C PHE A 546 -6.78 -7.57 23.19
N ARG A 547 -6.80 -8.79 23.71
CA ARG A 547 -6.02 -9.20 24.89
C ARG A 547 -5.37 -10.57 24.77
N SER A 548 -5.50 -11.25 23.61
CA SER A 548 -4.92 -12.59 23.42
C SER A 548 -3.45 -12.55 23.02
N PHE A 549 -2.69 -11.69 23.69
CA PHE A 549 -1.23 -11.60 23.67
C PHE A 549 -0.69 -11.31 25.08
N ASN A 550 0.61 -11.40 25.27
CA ASN A 550 1.21 -11.22 26.60
C ASN A 550 1.32 -9.73 26.96
N ILE A 551 0.33 -9.18 27.67
CA ILE A 551 0.27 -7.77 28.06
C ILE A 551 1.44 -7.37 28.95
N THR A 552 1.86 -8.22 29.89
CA THR A 552 3.02 -7.96 30.77
C THR A 552 4.30 -7.80 29.93
N LYS A 553 4.46 -8.64 28.88
CA LYS A 553 5.60 -8.55 27.98
C LYS A 553 5.52 -7.33 27.07
N ALA A 554 4.32 -6.94 26.63
CA ALA A 554 4.08 -5.72 25.88
C ALA A 554 4.47 -4.50 26.72
N TRP A 555 4.04 -4.46 27.99
CA TRP A 555 4.43 -3.41 28.90
C TRP A 555 5.95 -3.37 29.18
N GLU A 556 6.60 -4.53 29.37
CA GLU A 556 8.06 -4.58 29.50
C GLU A 556 8.77 -3.92 28.31
N ALA A 557 8.30 -4.20 27.10
CA ALA A 557 8.87 -3.69 25.85
C ALA A 557 8.61 -2.18 25.68
N VAL A 558 7.39 -1.75 25.88
CA VAL A 558 6.98 -0.34 25.83
C VAL A 558 7.67 0.48 26.91
N LYS A 559 7.76 -0.05 28.15
CA LYS A 559 8.49 0.59 29.23
C LYS A 559 9.97 0.79 28.89
N LYS A 560 10.58 -0.17 28.19
CA LYS A 560 11.95 -0.02 27.70
C LYS A 560 12.05 1.14 26.71
N ASN A 561 11.18 1.26 25.73
CA ASN A 561 11.14 2.38 24.80
C ASN A 561 11.03 3.72 25.52
N ALA A 562 10.19 3.79 26.56
CA ALA A 562 9.90 5.02 27.29
C ALA A 562 11.00 5.49 28.24
N PHE A 563 11.87 4.57 28.72
CA PHE A 563 12.84 4.89 29.80
C PHE A 563 14.28 4.49 29.52
N THR A 564 14.57 3.73 28.47
CA THR A 564 15.91 3.26 28.18
C THR A 564 16.43 3.94 26.92
N PRO A 565 17.42 4.85 27.03
CA PRO A 565 18.03 5.44 25.85
C PRO A 565 18.64 4.38 24.91
N PRO A 566 18.54 4.55 23.58
CA PRO A 566 19.21 3.67 22.63
C PRO A 566 20.73 3.79 22.69
N PHE A 567 21.44 2.92 22.00
CA PHE A 567 22.88 2.96 21.88
C PHE A 567 23.34 4.30 21.28
N ASN A 568 24.35 4.90 21.88
CA ASN A 568 24.96 6.15 21.42
C ASN A 568 24.02 7.38 21.38
N ASP A 569 23.02 7.41 22.25
CA ASP A 569 21.94 8.41 22.31
C ASP A 569 22.38 9.87 22.56
N THR A 570 23.64 10.09 22.89
CA THR A 570 24.20 11.44 23.07
C THR A 570 25.02 11.91 21.87
N ALA A 571 25.15 11.11 20.84
CA ALA A 571 25.82 11.49 19.60
C ALA A 571 25.04 12.59 18.87
N LEU A 572 25.77 13.43 18.14
CA LEU A 572 25.15 14.39 17.23
C LEU A 572 24.73 13.67 15.93
N LEU A 573 23.45 13.57 15.67
CA LEU A 573 22.91 12.96 14.44
C LEU A 573 22.43 14.05 13.48
N TYR A 574 22.74 13.84 12.21
CA TYR A 574 22.33 14.75 11.13
C TYR A 574 21.13 14.22 10.35
N TYR A 575 20.84 12.90 10.44
CA TYR A 575 19.80 12.21 9.67
C TYR A 575 18.92 11.37 10.60
N ASP A 576 17.77 10.95 10.07
CA ASP A 576 16.82 10.02 10.71
C ASP A 576 17.33 8.56 10.74
N ARG A 577 18.49 8.28 10.14
CA ARG A 577 19.14 6.96 10.06
C ARG A 577 20.64 7.12 10.25
N GLU A 578 21.08 6.88 11.45
CA GLU A 578 22.51 7.01 11.75
C GLU A 578 23.26 5.73 11.36
N PRO A 579 24.27 5.80 10.47
CA PRO A 579 25.13 4.67 10.18
C PRO A 579 25.73 4.07 11.46
N TYR A 580 25.68 2.76 11.59
CA TYR A 580 26.18 2.01 12.74
C TYR A 580 25.35 2.08 14.03
N THR A 581 24.19 2.73 14.00
CA THR A 581 23.19 2.66 15.09
C THR A 581 22.26 1.47 14.81
N PRO A 582 22.34 0.39 15.59
CA PRO A 582 21.60 -0.82 15.27
C PRO A 582 20.09 -0.67 15.47
N ASP A 583 19.64 0.10 16.45
CA ASP A 583 18.26 0.39 16.75
C ASP A 583 18.17 1.84 17.22
N GLU A 584 17.63 2.72 16.39
CA GLU A 584 17.52 4.14 16.68
C GLU A 584 16.43 4.43 17.72
N VAL A 585 15.32 3.73 17.63
CA VAL A 585 14.20 3.75 18.59
C VAL A 585 13.78 5.19 18.94
N ARG A 586 13.70 5.50 20.24
CA ARG A 586 13.40 6.84 20.74
C ARG A 586 14.69 7.65 20.87
N ALA A 587 15.33 7.95 19.75
CA ALA A 587 16.59 8.70 19.71
C ALA A 587 16.43 10.11 20.30
N GLY A 588 17.42 10.54 21.10
CA GLY A 588 17.35 11.77 21.88
C GLY A 588 16.66 11.61 23.24
N LEU A 589 16.31 10.39 23.64
CA LEU A 589 15.60 10.13 24.90
C LEU A 589 16.38 10.61 26.12
N THR A 590 17.70 10.51 26.12
CA THR A 590 18.56 11.04 27.23
C THR A 590 18.25 12.52 27.46
N TYR A 591 18.22 13.31 26.40
CA TYR A 591 17.92 14.74 26.50
C TYR A 591 16.43 15.01 26.80
N TYR A 592 15.54 14.23 26.20
CA TYR A 592 14.10 14.35 26.47
C TYR A 592 13.77 14.10 27.96
N LEU A 593 14.42 13.14 28.61
CA LEU A 593 14.23 12.86 30.02
C LEU A 593 14.80 13.98 30.93
N ASP A 594 15.88 14.64 30.51
CA ASP A 594 16.56 15.69 31.29
C ASP A 594 15.93 17.09 31.08
N HIS A 595 15.57 17.43 29.85
CA HIS A 595 15.12 18.78 29.47
C HIS A 595 13.61 18.87 29.24
N GLY A 596 12.93 17.75 29.09
CA GLY A 596 11.52 17.70 28.67
C GLY A 596 11.33 17.98 27.17
N TYR A 597 12.39 17.97 26.37
CA TYR A 597 12.39 18.07 24.91
C TYR A 597 13.73 17.58 24.35
N VAL A 598 13.75 17.24 23.06
CA VAL A 598 14.98 16.89 22.32
C VAL A 598 15.62 18.16 21.77
N PRO A 599 16.89 18.47 22.08
CA PRO A 599 17.53 19.70 21.62
C PRO A 599 17.95 19.64 20.15
N ASN A 600 17.68 20.72 19.40
CA ASN A 600 17.96 20.82 17.96
C ASN A 600 19.46 20.85 17.61
N ASP A 601 20.28 21.37 18.53
CA ASP A 601 21.75 21.39 18.39
C ASP A 601 22.38 20.06 18.80
N ARG A 602 21.59 19.02 19.11
CA ARG A 602 22.05 17.68 19.49
C ARG A 602 21.51 16.59 18.56
N TRP A 603 20.24 16.70 18.12
CA TRP A 603 19.58 15.72 17.30
C TRP A 603 18.85 16.36 16.14
N ALA A 604 18.91 15.74 14.97
CA ALA A 604 18.03 16.10 13.84
C ALA A 604 16.56 15.84 14.20
N GLU A 605 15.66 16.55 13.53
CA GLU A 605 14.20 16.37 13.66
C GLU A 605 13.68 16.55 15.11
N SER A 606 14.37 17.35 15.89
CA SER A 606 14.25 17.42 17.35
C SER A 606 12.86 17.80 17.84
N ALA A 607 12.16 18.70 17.13
CA ALA A 607 10.83 19.14 17.50
C ALA A 607 9.80 18.05 17.20
N SER A 608 9.86 17.39 16.02
CA SER A 608 9.03 16.22 15.71
C SER A 608 9.25 15.09 16.72
N ARG A 609 10.51 14.75 17.03
CA ARG A 609 10.87 13.73 18.04
C ARG A 609 10.31 14.07 19.42
N THR A 610 10.25 15.35 19.79
CA THR A 610 9.65 15.79 21.06
C THR A 610 8.16 15.55 21.09
N LEU A 611 7.43 15.91 20.00
CA LEU A 611 5.98 15.73 19.89
C LEU A 611 5.62 14.24 19.85
N ASP A 612 6.32 13.45 19.05
CA ASP A 612 6.09 12.01 18.94
C ASP A 612 6.40 11.31 20.28
N SER A 613 7.48 11.71 21.00
CA SER A 613 7.77 11.17 22.32
C SER A 613 6.70 11.52 23.35
N ALA A 614 6.08 12.71 23.26
CA ALA A 614 4.99 13.09 24.14
C ALA A 614 3.73 12.25 23.87
N PHE A 615 3.40 12.01 22.58
CA PHE A 615 2.32 11.10 22.20
C PHE A 615 2.61 9.64 22.59
N ASP A 616 3.82 9.15 22.34
CA ASP A 616 4.21 7.79 22.71
C ASP A 616 4.20 7.58 24.24
N ASP A 617 4.48 8.62 25.03
CA ASP A 617 4.32 8.56 26.49
C ASP A 617 2.85 8.43 26.91
N TYR A 618 1.93 9.12 26.23
CA TYR A 618 0.52 8.92 26.43
C TYR A 618 0.11 7.48 26.11
N ALA A 619 0.53 6.95 24.97
CA ALA A 619 0.24 5.59 24.56
C ALA A 619 0.86 4.55 25.53
N ALA A 620 2.10 4.77 25.94
CA ALA A 620 2.77 3.93 26.94
C ALA A 620 2.03 3.94 28.29
N ALA A 621 1.45 5.09 28.70
CA ALA A 621 0.62 5.15 29.90
C ALA A 621 -0.61 4.26 29.80
N VAL A 622 -1.29 4.22 28.65
CA VAL A 622 -2.43 3.30 28.41
C VAL A 622 -1.98 1.84 28.56
N VAL A 623 -0.86 1.46 27.96
CA VAL A 623 -0.34 0.09 28.10
C VAL A 623 0.01 -0.25 29.53
N ALA A 624 0.60 0.71 30.30
CA ALA A 624 0.90 0.57 31.72
C ALA A 624 -0.37 0.34 32.58
N GLU A 625 -1.42 1.12 32.33
CA GLU A 625 -2.73 0.98 32.99
C GLU A 625 -3.29 -0.43 32.79
N HIS A 626 -3.30 -0.93 31.54
CA HIS A 626 -3.73 -2.29 31.24
C HIS A 626 -2.84 -3.40 31.86
N ALA A 627 -1.58 -3.10 32.13
CA ALA A 627 -0.66 -4.00 32.82
C ALA A 627 -0.71 -3.88 34.36
N GLY A 628 -1.46 -2.91 34.90
CA GLY A 628 -1.61 -2.66 36.34
C GLY A 628 -0.48 -1.85 36.98
N ASP A 629 0.34 -1.14 36.19
CA ASP A 629 1.42 -0.24 36.68
C ASP A 629 0.94 1.22 36.71
N GLU A 630 -0.05 1.51 37.57
CA GLU A 630 -0.67 2.82 37.74
C GLU A 630 0.33 3.93 38.06
N THR A 631 1.37 3.62 38.83
CA THR A 631 2.38 4.62 39.23
C THR A 631 3.17 5.10 38.03
N THR A 632 3.62 4.18 37.18
CA THR A 632 4.35 4.54 35.97
C THR A 632 3.41 5.18 34.94
N ALA A 633 2.17 4.70 34.84
CA ALA A 633 1.15 5.29 33.96
C ALA A 633 0.94 6.77 34.28
N LYS A 634 0.77 7.13 35.58
CA LYS A 634 0.63 8.52 35.97
C LYS A 634 1.85 9.36 35.57
N SER A 635 3.05 8.86 35.79
CA SER A 635 4.29 9.57 35.41
C SER A 635 4.39 9.80 33.92
N LEU A 636 3.94 8.84 33.12
CA LEU A 636 3.92 8.95 31.65
C LEU A 636 2.83 9.91 31.18
N ARG A 637 1.67 9.94 31.83
CA ARG A 637 0.62 10.96 31.57
C ARG A 637 1.16 12.36 31.84
N ASP A 638 1.88 12.55 32.98
CA ASP A 638 2.48 13.86 33.30
C ASP A 638 3.53 14.22 32.23
N ARG A 639 4.37 13.25 31.77
CA ARG A 639 5.39 13.47 30.76
C ARG A 639 4.85 13.67 29.34
N SER A 640 3.68 13.13 29.02
CA SER A 640 3.02 13.36 27.74
C SER A 640 2.65 14.84 27.50
N GLN A 641 2.71 15.66 28.54
CA GLN A 641 2.54 17.11 28.46
C GLN A 641 3.81 17.87 28.03
N ASN A 642 4.90 17.17 27.73
CA ASN A 642 6.19 17.79 27.35
C ASN A 642 6.13 18.58 26.04
N TYR A 643 5.10 18.40 25.20
CA TYR A 643 4.86 19.23 24.03
C TYR A 643 4.74 20.72 24.38
N HIS A 644 4.32 21.08 25.61
CA HIS A 644 4.29 22.46 26.09
C HIS A 644 5.68 23.12 26.06
N ASN A 645 6.76 22.35 26.23
CA ASN A 645 8.11 22.87 26.34
C ASN A 645 8.64 23.45 25.03
N ILE A 646 8.05 23.08 23.89
CA ILE A 646 8.44 23.57 22.55
C ILE A 646 7.40 24.50 21.92
N PHE A 647 6.39 24.94 22.67
CA PHE A 647 5.47 25.95 22.18
C PHE A 647 6.02 27.36 22.44
N ASN A 648 6.22 28.10 21.36
CA ASN A 648 6.69 29.50 21.45
C ASN A 648 5.51 30.47 21.51
N THR A 649 5.22 30.98 22.71
CA THR A 649 4.10 31.90 22.94
C THR A 649 4.21 33.24 22.20
N LYS A 650 5.38 33.59 21.64
CA LYS A 650 5.58 34.82 20.84
C LYS A 650 5.11 34.64 19.41
N THR A 651 5.35 33.47 18.82
CA THR A 651 5.00 33.15 17.45
C THR A 651 3.65 32.43 17.36
N GLY A 652 3.27 31.72 18.44
CA GLY A 652 2.08 30.88 18.50
C GLY A 652 2.24 29.54 17.79
N PHE A 653 3.50 29.09 17.59
CA PHE A 653 3.84 27.82 16.96
C PHE A 653 4.66 26.91 17.89
N MET A 654 4.62 25.61 17.62
CA MET A 654 5.65 24.71 18.06
C MET A 654 6.95 25.07 17.36
N GLU A 655 8.07 25.14 18.06
CA GLU A 655 9.40 25.44 17.51
C GLU A 655 10.47 24.62 18.19
N ALA A 656 11.51 24.25 17.45
CA ALA A 656 12.66 23.54 17.98
C ALA A 656 13.45 24.42 18.96
N LYS A 657 13.98 23.79 20.03
CA LYS A 657 14.85 24.42 21.03
C LYS A 657 16.24 23.80 21.05
N ASN A 658 17.25 24.62 21.29
CA ASN A 658 18.60 24.19 21.57
C ASN A 658 18.77 23.77 23.06
N ALA A 659 19.83 23.02 23.41
CA ALA A 659 20.09 22.55 24.76
C ALA A 659 20.21 23.68 25.79
N ASN A 660 20.61 24.88 25.40
CA ASN A 660 20.67 26.06 26.26
C ASN A 660 19.31 26.78 26.43
N GLY A 661 18.20 26.21 25.87
CA GLY A 661 16.86 26.76 25.97
C GLY A 661 16.54 27.88 24.95
N THR A 662 17.44 28.24 24.05
CA THR A 662 17.16 29.21 22.98
C THR A 662 16.39 28.54 21.85
N TRP A 663 15.51 29.30 21.19
CA TRP A 663 14.81 28.82 20.00
C TRP A 663 15.77 28.63 18.82
N ALA A 664 15.63 27.56 18.07
CA ALA A 664 16.48 27.26 16.92
C ALA A 664 16.10 28.07 15.67
N GLY A 665 14.88 28.60 15.66
CA GLY A 665 14.31 29.35 14.53
C GLY A 665 13.25 28.56 13.75
N SER A 666 12.43 29.28 12.98
CA SER A 666 11.37 28.69 12.16
C SER A 666 11.93 27.69 11.14
N GLY A 667 11.18 26.62 10.86
CA GLY A 667 11.53 25.60 9.89
C GLY A 667 12.62 24.61 10.34
N GLN A 668 13.06 24.66 11.62
CA GLN A 668 14.07 23.76 12.14
C GLN A 668 13.46 22.61 12.94
N GLY A 669 14.06 21.41 12.86
CA GLY A 669 13.76 20.26 13.71
C GLY A 669 12.50 19.48 13.31
N TRP A 670 12.09 19.53 12.07
CA TRP A 670 10.90 18.86 11.56
C TRP A 670 11.22 17.65 10.67
N THR A 671 10.39 16.63 10.79
CA THR A 671 10.38 15.45 9.93
C THR A 671 9.30 15.67 8.87
N GLU A 672 9.68 15.80 7.61
CA GLU A 672 8.74 15.88 6.48
C GLU A 672 7.58 16.86 6.69
N GLY A 673 7.85 18.03 7.24
CA GLY A 673 6.85 19.04 7.54
C GLY A 673 7.47 20.36 7.97
N ASP A 674 6.67 21.18 8.60
CA ASP A 674 7.05 22.52 9.07
C ASP A 674 6.32 22.91 10.36
N ASP A 675 6.56 24.17 10.79
CA ASP A 675 5.93 24.72 11.99
C ASP A 675 4.39 24.71 11.90
N TRP A 676 3.81 24.84 10.70
CA TRP A 676 2.37 24.85 10.49
C TRP A 676 1.75 23.46 10.72
N VAL A 677 2.31 22.43 10.10
CA VAL A 677 1.78 21.05 10.22
C VAL A 677 1.97 20.56 11.66
N TYR A 678 3.18 20.68 12.19
CA TYR A 678 3.50 20.05 13.47
C TYR A 678 2.98 20.80 14.69
N THR A 679 2.58 22.08 14.56
CA THR A 679 1.90 22.76 15.68
C THR A 679 0.61 22.06 16.10
N PHE A 680 -0.01 21.31 15.19
CA PHE A 680 -1.22 20.56 15.44
C PHE A 680 -0.97 19.07 15.82
N ASN A 681 0.27 18.61 15.86
CA ASN A 681 0.60 17.20 16.15
C ASN A 681 0.51 16.88 17.67
N VAL A 682 -0.64 17.22 18.28
CA VAL A 682 -0.99 16.97 19.68
C VAL A 682 -2.32 16.22 19.71
N MET A 683 -2.37 15.07 19.07
CA MET A 683 -3.60 14.29 18.87
C MET A 683 -4.15 13.68 20.15
N HIS A 684 -3.32 13.53 21.19
CA HIS A 684 -3.72 13.00 22.48
C HIS A 684 -4.32 14.05 23.45
N ASP A 685 -4.15 15.34 23.15
CA ASP A 685 -4.61 16.44 23.99
C ASP A 685 -5.06 17.68 23.17
N PRO A 686 -6.09 17.56 22.32
CA PRO A 686 -6.58 18.69 21.53
C PRO A 686 -7.08 19.86 22.37
N GLU A 687 -7.61 19.57 23.57
CA GLU A 687 -8.10 20.60 24.52
C GLU A 687 -6.93 21.37 25.13
N GLY A 688 -5.86 20.68 25.56
CA GLY A 688 -4.61 21.33 26.03
C GLY A 688 -3.95 22.17 24.94
N LEU A 689 -3.93 21.70 23.69
CA LEU A 689 -3.50 22.50 22.56
C LEU A 689 -4.37 23.76 22.39
N ALA A 690 -5.68 23.63 22.50
CA ALA A 690 -6.59 24.77 22.41
C ALA A 690 -6.35 25.78 23.54
N GLU A 691 -6.15 25.32 24.78
CA GLU A 691 -5.82 26.19 25.92
C GLU A 691 -4.49 26.93 25.68
N MET A 692 -3.48 26.25 25.18
CA MET A 692 -2.14 26.78 24.93
C MET A 692 -2.16 27.93 23.89
N VAL A 693 -2.93 27.80 22.82
CA VAL A 693 -3.08 28.88 21.82
C VAL A 693 -4.03 29.98 22.27
N GLY A 694 -4.66 29.85 23.45
CA GLY A 694 -5.54 30.87 24.05
C GLY A 694 -7.02 30.62 23.86
N GLY A 695 -7.43 29.38 23.75
CA GLY A 695 -8.82 28.90 23.76
C GLY A 695 -9.28 28.38 22.41
N PRO A 696 -10.36 27.57 22.40
CA PRO A 696 -10.86 26.91 21.20
C PRO A 696 -11.17 27.85 20.01
N ALA A 697 -11.65 29.05 20.26
CA ALA A 697 -11.90 30.02 19.19
C ALA A 697 -10.59 30.50 18.50
N LYS A 698 -9.50 30.60 19.27
CA LYS A 698 -8.19 30.93 18.69
C LYS A 698 -7.56 29.75 17.96
N LEU A 699 -7.75 28.53 18.47
CA LEU A 699 -7.33 27.33 17.75
C LEU A 699 -8.10 27.21 16.43
N LYS A 700 -9.43 27.42 16.43
CA LYS A 700 -10.20 27.50 15.18
C LYS A 700 -9.63 28.51 14.20
N ALA A 701 -9.37 29.75 14.64
CA ALA A 701 -8.80 30.78 13.77
C ALA A 701 -7.43 30.37 13.19
N LYS A 702 -6.58 29.71 13.99
CA LYS A 702 -5.28 29.20 13.55
C LYS A 702 -5.43 28.05 12.56
N LEU A 703 -6.39 27.16 12.78
CA LEU A 703 -6.74 26.11 11.82
C LEU A 703 -7.31 26.70 10.51
N ASP A 704 -8.16 27.72 10.59
CA ASP A 704 -8.68 28.43 9.42
C ASP A 704 -7.51 29.04 8.59
N GLU A 705 -6.54 29.67 9.25
CA GLU A 705 -5.34 30.21 8.60
C GLU A 705 -4.50 29.09 7.97
N HIS A 706 -4.31 27.96 8.64
CA HIS A 706 -3.60 26.80 8.11
C HIS A 706 -4.22 26.29 6.80
N PHE A 707 -5.52 26.06 6.76
CA PHE A 707 -6.18 25.53 5.56
C PHE A 707 -6.33 26.59 4.45
N GLN A 708 -6.74 27.82 4.80
CA GLN A 708 -6.90 28.93 3.82
C GLN A 708 -5.55 29.41 3.28
N GLY A 709 -4.50 29.34 4.09
CA GLY A 709 -3.14 29.68 3.71
C GLY A 709 -2.43 28.62 2.85
N GLY A 710 -3.05 27.45 2.64
CA GLY A 710 -2.46 26.36 1.86
C GLY A 710 -1.30 25.63 2.58
N HIS A 711 -1.31 25.65 3.91
CA HIS A 711 -0.27 24.98 4.72
C HIS A 711 -0.58 23.50 4.97
N ASN A 712 -1.80 23.04 4.69
CA ASN A 712 -2.15 21.63 4.81
C ASN A 712 -1.52 20.82 3.67
N ASP A 713 -0.75 19.82 4.00
CA ASP A 713 -0.21 18.86 3.04
C ASP A 713 -0.83 17.48 3.30
N HIS A 714 -1.97 17.20 2.65
CA HIS A 714 -2.65 15.91 2.82
C HIS A 714 -1.89 14.75 2.16
N THR A 715 -0.88 15.03 1.36
CA THR A 715 -0.02 13.99 0.77
C THR A 715 0.88 13.32 1.80
N ASN A 716 0.88 13.79 3.07
CA ASN A 716 1.69 13.27 4.16
C ASN A 716 0.90 13.12 5.47
N GLU A 717 1.19 12.08 6.21
CA GLU A 717 0.46 11.60 7.38
C GLU A 717 0.35 12.60 8.53
N PRO A 718 1.34 13.45 8.84
CA PRO A 718 1.19 14.46 9.90
C PRO A 718 -0.02 15.40 9.72
N SER A 719 -0.54 15.56 8.51
CA SER A 719 -1.73 16.37 8.22
C SER A 719 -3.06 15.63 8.40
N HIS A 720 -3.07 14.30 8.50
CA HIS A 720 -4.28 13.50 8.40
C HIS A 720 -5.30 13.74 9.53
N HIS A 721 -4.84 14.02 10.76
CA HIS A 721 -5.73 14.28 11.90
C HIS A 721 -6.17 15.75 12.00
N VAL A 722 -5.45 16.68 11.36
CA VAL A 722 -5.65 18.13 11.54
C VAL A 722 -7.09 18.60 11.25
N PRO A 723 -7.78 18.14 10.16
CA PRO A 723 -9.13 18.56 9.86
C PRO A 723 -10.15 18.16 10.95
N TYR A 724 -9.84 17.16 11.77
CA TYR A 724 -10.71 16.67 12.85
C TYR A 724 -10.57 17.45 14.15
N LEU A 725 -9.51 18.25 14.32
CA LEU A 725 -9.29 19.06 15.50
C LEU A 725 -10.37 20.14 15.69
N TYR A 726 -11.01 20.58 14.63
CA TYR A 726 -12.18 21.45 14.75
C TYR A 726 -13.30 20.78 15.54
N ALA A 727 -13.70 19.55 15.19
CA ALA A 727 -14.77 18.85 15.89
C ALA A 727 -14.35 18.49 17.33
N ALA A 728 -13.10 18.07 17.54
CA ALA A 728 -12.55 17.79 18.87
C ALA A 728 -12.62 19.01 19.80
N THR A 729 -12.59 20.22 19.25
CA THR A 729 -12.62 21.47 20.01
C THR A 729 -13.94 22.26 19.88
N GLY A 730 -15.00 21.60 19.37
CA GLY A 730 -16.39 22.09 19.40
C GLY A 730 -16.82 22.89 18.16
N TYR A 731 -16.16 22.66 17.00
CA TYR A 731 -16.55 23.21 15.69
C TYR A 731 -16.78 22.12 14.64
N PRO A 732 -17.70 21.16 14.87
CA PRO A 732 -17.83 19.98 14.02
C PRO A 732 -18.22 20.30 12.56
N ALA A 733 -18.93 21.40 12.31
CA ALA A 733 -19.29 21.80 10.95
C ALA A 733 -18.06 22.09 10.06
N SER A 734 -16.98 22.64 10.64
CA SER A 734 -15.72 22.86 9.91
C SER A 734 -15.06 21.53 9.52
N THR A 735 -15.00 20.55 10.44
CA THR A 735 -14.54 19.18 10.12
C THR A 735 -15.37 18.56 9.00
N GLN A 736 -16.70 18.62 9.10
CA GLN A 736 -17.64 18.00 8.15
C GLN A 736 -17.47 18.53 6.73
N ASN A 737 -17.28 19.84 6.58
CA ASN A 737 -17.04 20.45 5.29
C ASN A 737 -15.65 20.13 4.73
N LEU A 738 -14.63 20.22 5.60
CA LEU A 738 -13.23 20.13 5.19
C LEU A 738 -12.81 18.71 4.81
N THR A 739 -13.27 17.69 5.55
CA THR A 739 -12.97 16.29 5.21
C THR A 739 -13.51 15.88 3.85
N ARG A 740 -14.68 16.42 3.45
CA ARG A 740 -15.23 16.21 2.11
C ARG A 740 -14.43 16.95 1.03
N ALA A 741 -13.99 18.18 1.31
CA ALA A 741 -13.19 18.96 0.38
C ALA A 741 -11.85 18.28 0.12
N ILE A 742 -11.17 17.80 1.15
CA ILE A 742 -9.93 17.04 1.04
C ILE A 742 -10.18 15.74 0.25
N ALA A 743 -11.20 14.96 0.61
CA ALA A 743 -11.51 13.73 -0.09
C ALA A 743 -11.77 13.93 -1.59
N ALA A 744 -12.41 15.03 -1.98
CA ALA A 744 -12.71 15.34 -3.38
C ALA A 744 -11.46 15.77 -4.20
N VAL A 745 -10.42 16.30 -3.53
CA VAL A 745 -9.20 16.78 -4.19
C VAL A 745 -8.13 15.70 -4.23
N ASP A 746 -7.95 14.97 -3.12
CA ASP A 746 -6.81 14.09 -2.91
C ASP A 746 -7.08 12.62 -3.29
N TYR A 747 -8.36 12.26 -3.57
CA TYR A 747 -8.76 10.89 -3.91
C TYR A 747 -9.69 10.87 -5.12
N ASN A 748 -9.43 9.95 -6.07
CA ASN A 748 -10.34 9.65 -7.17
C ASN A 748 -10.18 8.20 -7.64
N ALA A 749 -10.98 7.75 -8.59
CA ALA A 749 -11.03 6.37 -9.07
C ALA A 749 -10.03 6.07 -10.20
N THR A 750 -9.18 7.03 -10.60
CA THR A 750 -8.21 6.88 -11.69
C THR A 750 -6.86 6.38 -11.19
N SER A 751 -5.92 6.08 -12.09
CA SER A 751 -4.54 5.73 -11.73
C SER A 751 -3.80 6.84 -10.99
N ALA A 752 -4.21 8.11 -11.11
CA ALA A 752 -3.70 9.26 -10.36
C ALA A 752 -4.48 9.52 -9.05
N GLY A 753 -5.30 8.58 -8.60
CA GLY A 753 -6.30 8.78 -7.54
C GLY A 753 -5.79 8.81 -6.11
N LEU A 754 -4.50 8.94 -5.88
CA LEU A 754 -3.90 9.24 -4.58
C LEU A 754 -2.92 10.39 -4.74
N SER A 755 -3.05 11.43 -3.91
CA SER A 755 -2.19 12.62 -3.99
C SER A 755 -0.81 12.42 -3.35
N GLY A 756 -0.66 11.45 -2.44
CA GLY A 756 0.57 11.05 -1.77
C GLY A 756 0.81 9.55 -1.82
N ASN A 757 1.94 9.10 -1.28
CA ASN A 757 2.23 7.68 -1.13
C ASN A 757 1.15 6.98 -0.30
N GLU A 758 0.80 5.77 -0.66
CA GLU A 758 -0.26 5.01 0.01
C GLU A 758 0.12 4.60 1.44
N ASP A 759 1.41 4.30 1.63
CA ASP A 759 2.07 3.99 2.90
C ASP A 759 1.35 2.93 3.74
N LEU A 760 1.24 1.76 3.11
CA LEU A 760 0.82 0.49 3.72
C LEU A 760 -0.56 0.55 4.38
N GLY A 761 -1.50 1.22 3.72
CA GLY A 761 -2.90 1.30 4.13
C GLY A 761 -3.29 2.64 4.76
N GLN A 762 -2.35 3.46 5.21
CA GLN A 762 -2.69 4.65 5.99
C GLN A 762 -3.43 5.73 5.18
N MET A 763 -2.96 6.06 3.97
CA MET A 763 -3.64 7.03 3.10
C MET A 763 -5.07 6.56 2.78
N SER A 764 -5.22 5.28 2.44
CA SER A 764 -6.51 4.67 2.15
C SER A 764 -7.42 4.57 3.38
N ALA A 765 -6.88 4.23 4.55
CA ALA A 765 -7.64 4.15 5.80
C ALA A 765 -8.25 5.50 6.18
N TRP A 766 -7.55 6.62 5.90
CA TRP A 766 -8.11 7.95 6.10
C TRP A 766 -9.40 8.15 5.29
N TYR A 767 -9.39 7.81 4.00
CA TYR A 767 -10.58 7.94 3.15
C TYR A 767 -11.72 7.01 3.61
N VAL A 768 -11.38 5.75 3.91
CA VAL A 768 -12.36 4.74 4.34
C VAL A 768 -13.11 5.22 5.59
N PHE A 769 -12.40 5.68 6.61
CA PHE A 769 -13.00 6.22 7.83
C PHE A 769 -13.77 7.51 7.58
N SER A 770 -13.18 8.47 6.85
CA SER A 770 -13.81 9.75 6.55
C SER A 770 -15.17 9.57 5.85
N ALA A 771 -15.23 8.63 4.91
CA ALA A 771 -16.45 8.32 4.17
C ALA A 771 -17.53 7.61 5.02
N LEU A 772 -17.13 6.90 6.09
CA LEU A 772 -18.04 6.35 7.09
C LEU A 772 -18.54 7.42 8.08
N GLY A 773 -17.88 8.59 8.14
CA GLY A 773 -18.28 9.72 8.97
C GLY A 773 -17.61 9.80 10.35
N PHE A 774 -16.49 9.11 10.57
CA PHE A 774 -15.71 9.18 11.82
C PHE A 774 -14.24 8.79 11.58
N TYR A 775 -13.33 9.23 12.48
CA TYR A 775 -11.89 9.02 12.34
C TYR A 775 -11.21 8.90 13.72
N PRO A 776 -10.22 7.98 13.90
CA PRO A 776 -9.50 7.79 15.16
C PRO A 776 -8.37 8.83 15.32
N VAL A 777 -8.70 10.05 15.75
CA VAL A 777 -7.71 11.15 15.93
C VAL A 777 -6.63 10.76 16.93
N ASN A 778 -7.02 10.20 18.07
CA ASN A 778 -6.10 9.59 19.03
C ASN A 778 -6.19 8.05 18.94
N PRO A 779 -5.31 7.41 18.20
CA PRO A 779 -5.37 5.96 18.05
C PRO A 779 -5.08 5.17 19.33
N ALA A 780 -4.43 5.79 20.32
CA ALA A 780 -4.22 5.20 21.65
C ALA A 780 -5.44 5.33 22.59
N SER A 781 -6.62 5.65 22.06
CA SER A 781 -7.91 5.65 22.76
C SER A 781 -8.94 4.79 22.00
N ASP A 782 -10.10 4.54 22.63
CA ASP A 782 -11.23 3.87 21.98
C ASP A 782 -12.15 4.83 21.21
N GLU A 783 -11.83 6.12 21.17
CA GLU A 783 -12.68 7.18 20.62
C GLU A 783 -12.43 7.43 19.13
N TYR A 784 -13.51 7.77 18.44
CA TYR A 784 -13.50 8.28 17.07
C TYR A 784 -14.18 9.64 17.04
N ILE A 785 -13.55 10.62 16.42
CA ILE A 785 -14.15 11.94 16.17
C ILE A 785 -15.08 11.84 14.98
N VAL A 786 -16.32 12.33 15.17
CA VAL A 786 -17.37 12.28 14.14
C VAL A 786 -17.20 13.43 13.16
N SER A 787 -17.19 13.10 11.86
CA SER A 787 -17.33 14.02 10.72
C SER A 787 -18.73 13.91 10.11
N ALA A 788 -18.86 13.69 8.81
CA ALA A 788 -20.12 13.45 8.12
C ALA A 788 -19.96 12.34 7.08
N PRO A 789 -20.84 11.32 7.05
CA PRO A 789 -20.78 10.26 6.05
C PRO A 789 -20.89 10.80 4.62
N PHE A 790 -20.25 10.11 3.64
CA PHE A 790 -20.33 10.51 2.23
C PHE A 790 -21.51 9.82 1.51
N PHE A 791 -21.98 8.70 2.05
CA PHE A 791 -23.00 7.83 1.47
C PHE A 791 -24.33 7.94 2.22
N GLU A 792 -25.46 7.74 1.51
CA GLU A 792 -26.77 7.72 2.16
C GLU A 792 -26.94 6.52 3.09
N LYS A 793 -26.35 5.37 2.73
CA LYS A 793 -26.42 4.17 3.54
C LYS A 793 -25.20 3.28 3.33
N VAL A 794 -24.64 2.82 4.43
CA VAL A 794 -23.61 1.78 4.45
C VAL A 794 -24.07 0.66 5.37
N THR A 795 -24.07 -0.56 4.86
CA THR A 795 -24.32 -1.77 5.65
C THR A 795 -23.04 -2.54 5.80
N ILE A 796 -22.59 -2.77 7.02
CA ILE A 796 -21.36 -3.48 7.36
C ILE A 796 -21.70 -4.75 8.11
N ARG A 797 -21.37 -5.90 7.56
CA ARG A 797 -21.37 -7.18 8.28
C ARG A 797 -20.10 -7.25 9.12
N LEU A 798 -20.18 -6.79 10.36
CA LEU A 798 -19.05 -6.83 11.28
C LEU A 798 -18.66 -8.28 11.58
N PRO A 799 -17.38 -8.65 11.41
CA PRO A 799 -16.92 -10.00 11.64
C PRO A 799 -17.03 -10.40 13.11
N ALA A 800 -17.18 -11.66 13.37
CA ALA A 800 -16.99 -12.21 14.70
C ALA A 800 -15.61 -11.79 15.22
N GLY A 801 -15.54 -11.29 16.45
CA GLY A 801 -14.28 -10.79 17.02
C GLY A 801 -14.15 -9.27 17.04
N ALA A 802 -14.78 -8.51 16.13
CA ALA A 802 -14.71 -7.04 16.16
C ALA A 802 -15.20 -6.45 17.49
N GLY A 803 -16.27 -7.00 18.07
CA GLY A 803 -16.79 -6.62 19.38
C GLY A 803 -16.30 -7.44 20.58
N SER A 804 -15.39 -8.40 20.38
CA SER A 804 -14.93 -9.35 21.40
C SER A 804 -13.39 -9.51 21.43
N GLY A 805 -12.66 -8.52 20.90
CA GLY A 805 -11.20 -8.52 20.95
C GLY A 805 -10.54 -9.61 20.10
N GLY A 806 -11.11 -9.93 18.95
CA GLY A 806 -10.54 -10.88 17.99
C GLY A 806 -10.89 -12.35 18.25
N GLU A 807 -11.60 -12.66 19.33
CA GLU A 807 -11.92 -14.04 19.72
C GLU A 807 -13.42 -14.22 19.96
N GLY A 808 -14.01 -15.25 19.36
CA GLY A 808 -15.42 -15.58 19.55
C GLY A 808 -16.38 -14.48 19.05
N GLY A 809 -17.55 -14.41 19.63
CA GLY A 809 -18.61 -13.48 19.23
C GLY A 809 -19.44 -13.99 18.07
N GLN A 810 -20.36 -13.17 17.59
CA GLN A 810 -21.20 -13.46 16.44
C GLN A 810 -21.08 -12.32 15.45
N GLU A 811 -21.07 -12.67 14.17
CA GLU A 811 -21.26 -11.67 13.13
C GLU A 811 -22.60 -10.98 13.32
N HIS A 812 -22.63 -9.69 13.08
CA HIS A 812 -23.87 -8.94 13.05
C HIS A 812 -23.79 -7.79 12.06
N GLU A 813 -24.95 -7.28 11.70
CA GLU A 813 -25.06 -6.19 10.75
C GLU A 813 -25.11 -4.86 11.50
N LEU A 814 -24.24 -3.94 11.11
CA LEU A 814 -24.27 -2.53 11.44
C LEU A 814 -24.75 -1.76 10.21
N VAL A 815 -25.83 -0.98 10.37
CA VAL A 815 -26.34 -0.08 9.32
C VAL A 815 -26.02 1.36 9.71
N ILE A 816 -25.29 2.07 8.87
CA ILE A 816 -25.09 3.52 8.96
C ILE A 816 -26.00 4.18 7.94
N THR A 817 -26.88 5.08 8.39
CA THR A 817 -27.79 5.82 7.49
C THR A 817 -27.58 7.32 7.61
N ALA A 818 -27.52 7.99 6.46
CA ALA A 818 -27.34 9.43 6.33
C ALA A 818 -28.08 9.94 5.07
N PRO A 819 -29.43 9.92 5.04
CA PRO A 819 -30.21 10.34 3.89
C PRO A 819 -29.83 11.75 3.44
N GLY A 820 -29.53 11.91 2.14
CA GLY A 820 -29.07 13.17 1.54
C GLY A 820 -27.59 13.46 1.71
N ALA A 821 -26.80 12.59 2.36
CA ALA A 821 -25.37 12.80 2.58
C ALA A 821 -24.58 13.21 1.34
N PRO A 822 -24.79 12.69 0.12
CA PRO A 822 -24.03 13.11 -1.06
C PRO A 822 -24.08 14.62 -1.34
N THR A 823 -25.18 15.30 -0.95
CA THR A 823 -25.40 16.74 -1.20
C THR A 823 -25.53 17.59 0.06
N MET A 824 -25.74 16.96 1.22
CA MET A 824 -25.93 17.61 2.52
C MET A 824 -24.73 17.29 3.43
N PRO A 825 -23.71 18.16 3.51
CA PRO A 825 -22.46 17.82 4.19
C PRO A 825 -22.52 17.95 5.72
N PHE A 826 -23.58 18.53 6.30
CA PHE A 826 -23.60 18.84 7.72
C PHE A 826 -24.51 17.90 8.51
N VAL A 827 -24.07 17.50 9.70
CA VAL A 827 -24.83 16.67 10.63
C VAL A 827 -25.74 17.56 11.46
N LYS A 828 -27.06 17.29 11.42
CA LYS A 828 -28.09 17.95 12.25
C LYS A 828 -28.33 17.20 13.56
N SER A 829 -28.33 15.89 13.53
CA SER A 829 -28.39 15.02 14.71
C SER A 829 -27.76 13.65 14.43
N LEU A 830 -27.32 12.97 15.50
CA LEU A 830 -26.77 11.61 15.47
C LEU A 830 -27.46 10.73 16.52
N HIS A 831 -27.79 9.52 16.13
CA HIS A 831 -28.35 8.51 17.00
C HIS A 831 -27.65 7.18 16.83
N VAL A 832 -27.38 6.49 17.93
CA VAL A 832 -26.87 5.08 17.95
C VAL A 832 -27.95 4.23 18.62
N ASP A 833 -28.51 3.28 17.88
CA ASP A 833 -29.64 2.44 18.31
C ASP A 833 -30.79 3.26 18.95
N GLY A 834 -31.12 4.39 18.32
CA GLY A 834 -32.15 5.31 18.75
C GLY A 834 -31.79 6.23 19.94
N LYS A 835 -30.59 6.10 20.50
CA LYS A 835 -30.10 7.01 21.56
C LYS A 835 -29.38 8.19 20.94
N VAL A 836 -29.71 9.39 21.41
CA VAL A 836 -29.06 10.62 20.96
C VAL A 836 -27.58 10.62 21.33
N VAL A 837 -26.76 11.04 20.40
CA VAL A 837 -25.34 11.37 20.58
C VAL A 837 -25.18 12.86 20.29
N ASP A 838 -24.92 13.63 21.32
CA ASP A 838 -24.86 15.11 21.30
C ASP A 838 -23.43 15.66 21.24
N ARG A 839 -22.42 14.81 21.42
CA ARG A 839 -20.99 15.11 21.23
C ARG A 839 -20.47 14.50 19.90
N PRO A 840 -19.52 15.13 19.22
CA PRO A 840 -18.97 14.59 17.97
C PRO A 840 -17.94 13.47 18.22
N VAL A 841 -18.30 12.51 19.08
CA VAL A 841 -17.43 11.40 19.50
C VAL A 841 -18.24 10.11 19.56
N LEU A 842 -17.68 9.03 19.03
CA LEU A 842 -18.17 7.66 19.18
C LEU A 842 -17.07 6.78 19.77
N ALA A 843 -17.40 5.97 20.77
CA ALA A 843 -16.49 4.96 21.28
C ALA A 843 -16.50 3.71 20.37
N HIS A 844 -15.37 3.01 20.26
CA HIS A 844 -15.27 1.75 19.53
C HIS A 844 -16.33 0.75 19.95
N GLY A 845 -16.51 0.59 21.27
CA GLY A 845 -17.51 -0.29 21.83
C GLY A 845 -18.97 0.09 21.49
N GLN A 846 -19.26 1.35 21.16
CA GLN A 846 -20.57 1.76 20.64
C GLN A 846 -20.71 1.30 19.18
N ILE A 847 -19.70 1.52 18.34
CA ILE A 847 -19.73 1.17 16.92
C ILE A 847 -19.90 -0.34 16.74
N VAL A 848 -19.02 -1.14 17.36
CA VAL A 848 -19.01 -2.60 17.18
C VAL A 848 -20.18 -3.33 17.83
N LYS A 849 -20.99 -2.67 18.66
CA LYS A 849 -22.21 -3.25 19.27
C LYS A 849 -23.49 -2.72 18.64
N ALA A 850 -23.41 -1.60 17.92
CA ALA A 850 -24.56 -0.97 17.31
C ALA A 850 -25.17 -1.84 16.20
N ARG A 851 -26.50 -1.75 16.09
CA ARG A 851 -27.25 -2.23 14.92
C ARG A 851 -27.53 -1.11 13.93
N HIS A 852 -27.63 0.13 14.43
CA HIS A 852 -27.97 1.28 13.62
C HIS A 852 -27.29 2.56 14.14
N ILE A 853 -26.54 3.20 13.26
CA ILE A 853 -26.03 4.56 13.44
C ILE A 853 -26.77 5.45 12.45
N ALA A 854 -27.56 6.40 12.93
CA ALA A 854 -28.43 7.23 12.09
C ALA A 854 -28.01 8.70 12.19
N PHE A 855 -27.61 9.25 11.05
CA PHE A 855 -27.36 10.67 10.87
C PHE A 855 -28.57 11.34 10.22
N GLU A 856 -28.99 12.47 10.77
CA GLU A 856 -29.86 13.43 10.10
C GLU A 856 -28.97 14.51 9.48
N MET A 857 -29.05 14.68 8.16
CA MET A 857 -28.17 15.56 7.40
C MET A 857 -28.83 16.91 7.11
N ALA A 858 -28.02 17.93 6.83
CA ALA A 858 -28.45 19.29 6.47
C ALA A 858 -27.53 19.88 5.41
N ASP A 859 -28.03 20.84 4.63
CA ASP A 859 -27.30 21.59 3.61
C ASP A 859 -26.52 22.80 4.17
N THR A 860 -26.77 23.18 5.41
CA THR A 860 -26.15 24.31 6.08
C THR A 860 -25.58 23.90 7.44
N PRO A 861 -24.54 24.61 7.95
CA PRO A 861 -23.94 24.33 9.25
C PRO A 861 -24.97 24.29 10.39
N GLN A 862 -24.84 23.30 11.26
CA GLN A 862 -25.75 23.07 12.38
C GLN A 862 -25.09 23.29 13.75
N SER A 863 -25.87 23.37 14.79
CA SER A 863 -25.38 23.50 16.17
C SER A 863 -25.02 22.18 16.83
N TRP A 864 -25.31 21.05 16.22
CA TRP A 864 -25.00 19.73 16.75
C TRP A 864 -23.53 19.58 17.08
N GLY A 865 -23.19 18.96 18.20
CA GLY A 865 -21.83 18.66 18.61
C GLY A 865 -21.00 19.84 19.13
N ARG A 866 -21.60 21.02 19.24
CA ARG A 866 -20.89 22.25 19.70
C ARG A 866 -20.79 22.37 21.22
N GLY A 867 -21.52 21.55 21.97
CA GLY A 867 -21.67 21.71 23.41
C GLY A 867 -22.38 23.05 23.75
N ASP A 868 -22.01 23.69 24.87
CA ASP A 868 -22.60 24.94 25.34
C ASP A 868 -22.07 26.22 24.64
N ARG A 869 -21.36 26.09 23.51
CA ARG A 869 -20.75 27.22 22.80
C ARG A 869 -21.80 28.12 22.15
N LYS A 870 -21.66 29.46 22.32
CA LYS A 870 -22.54 30.48 21.79
C LYS A 870 -22.01 31.26 20.60
N ASP A 871 -20.70 31.04 20.26
CA ASP A 871 -20.08 31.67 19.11
C ASP A 871 -20.62 31.08 17.77
N PRO A 872 -20.52 31.79 16.63
CA PRO A 872 -21.03 31.33 15.35
C PRO A 872 -20.43 29.99 14.91
N ALA A 873 -21.18 29.21 14.12
CA ALA A 873 -20.84 27.89 13.65
C ALA A 873 -19.60 27.87 12.74
#